data_4594a55382926ea0e6ec7261a80150ba
#
_entry.id   4594a55382926ea0e6ec7261a80150ba
#
_cell.length_a   1.000
_cell.length_b   1.000
_cell.length_c   1.000
_cell.angle_alpha   90.00
_cell.angle_beta   90.00
_cell.angle_gamma   90.00
#
_symmetry.space_group_name_H-M   'P 1'
#
loop_
_entity.id
_entity.type
_entity.pdbx_description
1 polymer ?
#
loop_
_entity_poly.entity_id
_entity_poly.type
_entity_poly.pdbx_seq_one_letter_code
_entity_poly.pdbx_strand_id
1 'polypeptide(L)'
;MGAYVKSGDEFLVNVQTAGNQTEPNILSLPNGGFAVEWYDTPLGGNQQFTPKAMLFQSNGSAVSGENSLSSLPSIRLTDGRFLALSVPSDYHALSAQFFDAQLHSVGNSVTLKDNSANTSLLFGASSAAALASGGFVVAWDVRNTSASSSLYLQRFDANGNAVGQQQLIGAGASPSTNIQLTSLQGGGYAALWQENGGIFHFQLFNDAGTATTSAVTVDASGNGMPPIEGQIVGLANGGVAIVWDENYSNNGFVGLGPLHAQVFDSVGHATSSDIVIDHNGPAQVASMDIAALPSGEFVVVWAKGNPGGTTADTEIDARVFTPTGAEVGNEQVVNNIVSGTQIQPSVAALTSGGFVVSWTDGSGAAPDADGRAVRAQLFSHIDGPLHHPHNDFNGDGRSDILWRSDSGALSDWLANANGGFAGNDGNAYTTAPTNWHIAGTGDFNGDGRVDILWRSNDGSLSDWLANANGGFAPNDANAFTKVSTSWHVVSTGDFNGDGREDLLWRSDSGALSDWLANANGGFASNDANAYTTVATSWKVAGTGDFNGDGREDILWRSDSGALSDWLANANGGFAGNDAKAYTTAPTSWKVAGTGDFNGDGREDILWRSDSGALSDWLANPNGGFIPNDANAYATAPTSWKIAGTGDYNGDGREDILWRSDSGALSDWLANANGGFIVNDANAHAQISADWHIQAHDYLIV
;
A
#
# COMPACT_ATOMS: atom_id res chain seq x y z
N MET A 1 -7.51 2.97 11.42
CA MET A 1 -7.77 2.94 9.96
C MET A 1 -6.69 2.08 9.36
N GLY A 2 -7.04 1.16 8.46
CA GLY A 2 -6.06 0.29 7.83
C GLY A 2 -5.03 1.07 7.04
N ALA A 3 -3.87 0.49 6.88
CA ALA A 3 -2.78 1.04 6.06
C ALA A 3 -2.56 0.17 4.83
N TYR A 4 -1.84 0.70 3.84
CA TYR A 4 -1.48 -0.03 2.63
C TYR A 4 0.03 -0.03 2.49
N VAL A 5 0.62 -1.21 2.41
CA VAL A 5 2.08 -1.40 2.27
C VAL A 5 2.40 -2.17 1.01
N LYS A 6 3.60 -1.96 0.45
CA LYS A 6 4.09 -2.78 -0.65
C LYS A 6 4.16 -4.25 -0.22
N SER A 7 3.66 -5.13 -1.07
CA SER A 7 3.70 -6.58 -0.87
C SER A 7 4.64 -7.21 -1.89
N GLY A 8 5.80 -7.61 -1.45
CA GLY A 8 6.88 -8.09 -2.31
C GLY A 8 7.51 -7.00 -3.18
N ASP A 9 8.47 -7.40 -4.01
CA ASP A 9 9.16 -6.50 -4.93
C ASP A 9 8.31 -6.17 -6.16
N GLU A 10 8.60 -5.03 -6.83
CA GLU A 10 8.07 -4.78 -8.17
C GLU A 10 8.53 -5.86 -9.14
N PHE A 11 7.67 -6.25 -10.07
CA PHE A 11 7.96 -7.31 -11.03
C PHE A 11 7.65 -6.91 -12.47
N LEU A 12 8.39 -7.51 -13.40
CA LEU A 12 8.14 -7.36 -14.83
C LEU A 12 6.87 -8.15 -15.22
N VAL A 13 5.95 -7.49 -15.90
CA VAL A 13 4.70 -8.09 -16.39
C VAL A 13 4.90 -8.76 -17.73
N ASN A 14 5.53 -8.08 -18.72
CA ASN A 14 5.73 -8.61 -20.06
C ASN A 14 6.85 -9.66 -20.10
N VAL A 15 6.61 -10.74 -20.84
CA VAL A 15 7.62 -11.80 -21.10
C VAL A 15 8.43 -11.50 -22.36
N GLN A 16 7.76 -10.92 -23.38
CA GLN A 16 8.47 -10.43 -24.56
C GLN A 16 9.10 -9.08 -24.27
N THR A 17 10.42 -9.00 -24.44
CA THR A 17 11.24 -7.82 -24.09
C THR A 17 11.68 -7.02 -25.32
N ALA A 18 11.28 -7.40 -26.53
CA ALA A 18 11.64 -6.69 -27.76
C ALA A 18 10.55 -5.66 -28.13
N GLY A 19 10.91 -4.40 -28.19
CA GLY A 19 9.98 -3.34 -28.57
C GLY A 19 9.52 -2.47 -27.40
N ASN A 20 8.35 -1.83 -27.56
CA ASN A 20 7.73 -1.05 -26.49
C ASN A 20 6.45 -1.71 -26.02
N GLN A 21 6.36 -1.96 -24.74
CA GLN A 21 5.15 -2.36 -24.03
C GLN A 21 4.65 -1.14 -23.24
N THR A 22 3.44 -0.68 -23.55
CA THR A 22 2.92 0.61 -23.06
C THR A 22 1.43 0.56 -22.76
N GLU A 23 0.96 1.58 -22.04
CA GLU A 23 -0.45 1.79 -21.71
C GLU A 23 -1.06 0.58 -20.98
N PRO A 24 -0.48 0.18 -19.84
CA PRO A 24 -1.04 -0.92 -19.08
C PRO A 24 -2.41 -0.57 -18.52
N ASN A 25 -3.27 -1.57 -18.43
CA ASN A 25 -4.55 -1.51 -17.75
C ASN A 25 -4.73 -2.77 -16.90
N ILE A 26 -5.31 -2.63 -15.71
CA ILE A 26 -5.51 -3.75 -14.79
C ILE A 26 -6.99 -4.07 -14.65
N LEU A 27 -7.30 -5.36 -14.72
CA LEU A 27 -8.65 -5.87 -14.48
C LEU A 27 -8.65 -6.86 -13.33
N SER A 28 -9.49 -6.64 -12.32
CA SER A 28 -9.71 -7.60 -11.24
C SER A 28 -10.45 -8.83 -11.74
N LEU A 29 -9.95 -10.05 -11.42
CA LEU A 29 -10.54 -11.32 -11.84
C LEU A 29 -11.53 -11.87 -10.81
N PRO A 30 -12.51 -12.72 -11.23
CA PRO A 30 -13.49 -13.31 -10.32
C PRO A 30 -12.89 -14.19 -9.22
N ASN A 31 -11.72 -14.78 -9.47
CA ASN A 31 -11.01 -15.68 -8.56
C ASN A 31 -10.09 -14.98 -7.56
N GLY A 32 -10.15 -13.65 -7.50
CA GLY A 32 -9.31 -12.84 -6.62
C GLY A 32 -7.96 -12.44 -7.19
N GLY A 33 -7.56 -12.99 -8.34
CA GLY A 33 -6.39 -12.55 -9.09
C GLY A 33 -6.66 -11.30 -9.93
N PHE A 34 -5.73 -10.98 -10.84
CA PHE A 34 -5.85 -9.85 -11.75
C PHE A 34 -5.28 -10.18 -13.12
N ALA A 35 -5.66 -9.40 -14.12
CA ALA A 35 -5.04 -9.38 -15.43
C ALA A 35 -4.38 -8.02 -15.64
N VAL A 36 -3.18 -8.02 -16.22
CA VAL A 36 -2.56 -6.81 -16.75
C VAL A 36 -2.61 -6.90 -18.27
N GLU A 37 -3.07 -5.85 -18.89
CA GLU A 37 -3.19 -5.69 -20.34
C GLU A 37 -2.30 -4.55 -20.81
N TRP A 38 -1.79 -4.63 -22.04
CA TRP A 38 -0.94 -3.57 -22.61
C TRP A 38 -0.92 -3.61 -24.14
N TYR A 39 -0.38 -2.59 -24.75
CA TYR A 39 -0.01 -2.61 -26.16
C TYR A 39 1.45 -2.97 -26.36
N ASP A 40 1.71 -3.94 -27.22
CA ASP A 40 3.04 -4.31 -27.69
C ASP A 40 3.30 -3.70 -29.08
N THR A 41 4.39 -2.94 -29.22
CA THR A 41 4.76 -2.22 -30.44
C THR A 41 6.21 -2.51 -30.82
N PRO A 42 6.47 -3.22 -31.94
CA PRO A 42 7.82 -3.52 -32.40
C PRO A 42 8.65 -2.27 -32.69
N LEU A 43 9.94 -2.28 -32.35
CA LEU A 43 10.87 -1.21 -32.75
C LEU A 43 11.15 -1.27 -34.25
N GLY A 44 11.00 -0.14 -34.96
CA GLY A 44 11.52 0.05 -36.32
C GLY A 44 10.69 -0.46 -37.48
N GLY A 45 9.36 -0.46 -37.40
CA GLY A 45 8.46 -0.84 -38.47
C GLY A 45 7.19 0.00 -38.54
N ASN A 46 6.21 -0.41 -39.36
CA ASN A 46 4.84 0.09 -39.25
C ASN A 46 4.39 -0.12 -37.81
N GLN A 47 4.08 0.96 -37.11
CA GLN A 47 3.64 0.92 -35.71
C GLN A 47 2.26 0.21 -35.65
N GLN A 48 2.29 -1.10 -35.48
CA GLN A 48 1.09 -1.89 -35.26
C GLN A 48 1.02 -2.20 -33.77
N PHE A 49 0.12 -1.54 -33.08
CA PHE A 49 -0.22 -1.83 -31.69
C PHE A 49 -0.89 -3.20 -31.61
N THR A 50 -0.29 -4.12 -30.87
CA THR A 50 -0.84 -5.46 -30.62
C THR A 50 -1.32 -5.52 -29.17
N PRO A 51 -2.63 -5.64 -28.91
CA PRO A 51 -3.14 -5.82 -27.56
C PRO A 51 -2.65 -7.15 -26.97
N LYS A 52 -2.10 -7.12 -25.77
CA LYS A 52 -1.60 -8.25 -25.00
C LYS A 52 -2.21 -8.28 -23.63
N ALA A 53 -2.25 -9.44 -22.99
CA ALA A 53 -2.57 -9.59 -21.58
C ALA A 53 -1.87 -10.76 -20.95
N MET A 54 -1.71 -10.69 -19.63
CA MET A 54 -1.22 -11.76 -18.79
C MET A 54 -2.03 -11.84 -17.49
N LEU A 55 -2.28 -13.06 -17.02
CA LEU A 55 -3.09 -13.33 -15.85
C LEU A 55 -2.19 -13.65 -14.65
N PHE A 56 -2.57 -13.13 -13.48
CA PHE A 56 -1.85 -13.28 -12.22
C PHE A 56 -2.77 -13.74 -11.09
N GLN A 57 -2.21 -14.45 -10.12
CA GLN A 57 -2.84 -14.66 -8.82
C GLN A 57 -2.80 -13.38 -7.99
N SER A 58 -3.52 -13.34 -6.87
CA SER A 58 -3.52 -12.19 -5.95
C SER A 58 -2.15 -11.85 -5.35
N ASN A 59 -1.23 -12.82 -5.32
CA ASN A 59 0.15 -12.65 -4.84
C ASN A 59 1.16 -12.27 -5.94
N GLY A 60 0.70 -11.91 -7.15
CA GLY A 60 1.56 -11.55 -8.27
C GLY A 60 2.16 -12.72 -9.06
N SER A 61 1.92 -13.97 -8.66
CA SER A 61 2.40 -15.12 -9.41
C SER A 61 1.66 -15.26 -10.74
N ALA A 62 2.40 -15.38 -11.85
CA ALA A 62 1.81 -15.55 -13.18
C ALA A 62 1.04 -16.88 -13.31
N VAL A 63 -0.19 -16.81 -13.83
CA VAL A 63 -1.07 -17.96 -14.09
C VAL A 63 -0.98 -18.42 -15.54
N SER A 64 -0.72 -17.49 -16.46
CA SER A 64 -0.61 -17.79 -17.90
C SER A 64 0.63 -17.16 -18.51
N GLY A 65 0.99 -17.57 -19.72
CA GLY A 65 1.87 -16.77 -20.59
C GLY A 65 1.12 -15.59 -21.20
N GLU A 66 1.83 -14.79 -21.99
CA GLU A 66 1.23 -13.66 -22.72
C GLU A 66 0.20 -14.16 -23.75
N ASN A 67 -0.97 -13.56 -23.72
CA ASN A 67 -2.04 -13.77 -24.67
C ASN A 67 -2.16 -12.55 -25.60
N SER A 68 -2.31 -12.78 -26.92
CA SER A 68 -2.68 -11.73 -27.86
C SER A 68 -4.19 -11.57 -27.86
N LEU A 69 -4.67 -10.34 -27.71
CA LEU A 69 -6.09 -10.00 -27.68
C LEU A 69 -6.53 -9.36 -29.01
N SER A 70 -7.83 -9.37 -29.28
CA SER A 70 -8.42 -8.63 -30.40
C SER A 70 -8.64 -7.15 -30.07
N SER A 71 -8.81 -6.82 -28.79
CA SER A 71 -8.97 -5.49 -28.22
C SER A 71 -8.74 -5.57 -26.70
N LEU A 72 -8.40 -4.46 -26.04
CA LEU A 72 -8.25 -4.44 -24.59
C LEU A 72 -9.64 -4.35 -23.92
N PRO A 73 -10.05 -5.31 -23.05
CA PRO A 73 -11.22 -5.16 -22.22
C PRO A 73 -11.09 -3.97 -21.26
N SER A 74 -12.18 -3.30 -20.97
CA SER A 74 -12.18 -2.13 -20.08
C SER A 74 -13.02 -2.32 -18.83
N ILE A 75 -13.96 -3.25 -18.84
CA ILE A 75 -14.84 -3.52 -17.70
C ILE A 75 -15.08 -5.02 -17.53
N ARG A 76 -15.35 -5.41 -16.28
CA ARG A 76 -15.87 -6.72 -15.91
C ARG A 76 -17.39 -6.65 -15.74
N LEU A 77 -18.10 -7.58 -16.36
CA LEU A 77 -19.56 -7.72 -16.24
C LEU A 77 -19.92 -8.57 -15.00
N THR A 78 -21.15 -8.43 -14.53
CA THR A 78 -21.65 -9.17 -13.35
C THR A 78 -21.76 -10.69 -13.57
N ASP A 79 -21.79 -11.15 -14.82
CA ASP A 79 -21.74 -12.57 -15.17
C ASP A 79 -20.32 -13.16 -15.25
N GLY A 80 -19.30 -12.35 -14.94
CA GLY A 80 -17.89 -12.73 -14.90
C GLY A 80 -17.16 -12.58 -16.23
N ARG A 81 -17.84 -12.24 -17.32
CA ARG A 81 -17.21 -11.89 -18.61
C ARG A 81 -16.60 -10.48 -18.56
N PHE A 82 -15.72 -10.22 -19.52
CA PHE A 82 -15.15 -8.89 -19.76
C PHE A 82 -15.65 -8.31 -21.07
N LEU A 83 -15.65 -6.99 -21.15
CA LEU A 83 -16.11 -6.23 -22.30
C LEU A 83 -15.05 -5.26 -22.77
N ALA A 84 -14.71 -5.29 -24.05
CA ALA A 84 -13.96 -4.26 -24.75
C ALA A 84 -14.88 -3.47 -25.67
N LEU A 85 -14.75 -2.14 -25.66
CA LEU A 85 -15.34 -1.28 -26.66
C LEU A 85 -14.34 -0.99 -27.78
N SER A 86 -14.82 -0.88 -29.00
CA SER A 86 -14.00 -0.51 -30.15
C SER A 86 -14.76 0.38 -31.13
N VAL A 87 -14.04 1.38 -31.67
CA VAL A 87 -14.48 2.23 -32.74
C VAL A 87 -13.54 1.97 -33.92
N PRO A 88 -14.01 1.40 -35.05
CA PRO A 88 -13.20 1.20 -36.25
C PRO A 88 -12.57 2.49 -36.76
N SER A 89 -11.55 2.38 -37.61
CA SER A 89 -10.79 3.53 -38.14
C SER A 89 -11.61 4.48 -39.03
N ASP A 90 -12.80 4.07 -39.46
CA ASP A 90 -13.76 4.92 -40.18
C ASP A 90 -14.66 5.73 -39.25
N TYR A 91 -14.62 5.44 -37.92
CA TYR A 91 -15.40 6.12 -36.88
C TYR A 91 -16.92 6.05 -37.02
N HIS A 92 -17.47 5.12 -37.82
CA HIS A 92 -18.90 5.03 -38.06
C HIS A 92 -19.64 3.95 -37.29
N ALA A 93 -18.92 3.10 -36.57
CA ALA A 93 -19.52 2.07 -35.72
C ALA A 93 -18.91 2.11 -34.31
N LEU A 94 -19.72 1.76 -33.31
CA LEU A 94 -19.28 1.45 -31.96
C LEU A 94 -19.62 -0.01 -31.73
N SER A 95 -18.64 -0.80 -31.39
CA SER A 95 -18.75 -2.25 -31.21
C SER A 95 -18.26 -2.71 -29.87
N ALA A 96 -18.75 -3.87 -29.42
CA ALA A 96 -18.35 -4.56 -28.21
C ALA A 96 -17.80 -5.94 -28.52
N GLN A 97 -16.67 -6.32 -27.93
CA GLN A 97 -16.15 -7.67 -27.90
C GLN A 97 -16.21 -8.20 -26.48
N PHE A 98 -16.75 -9.42 -26.31
CA PHE A 98 -16.82 -10.10 -25.02
C PHE A 98 -15.66 -11.07 -24.88
N PHE A 99 -15.20 -11.26 -23.64
CA PHE A 99 -14.14 -12.20 -23.26
C PHE A 99 -14.58 -13.02 -22.05
N ASP A 100 -14.08 -14.26 -21.94
CA ASP A 100 -14.22 -15.07 -20.73
C ASP A 100 -13.23 -14.65 -19.63
N ALA A 101 -13.26 -15.35 -18.49
CA ALA A 101 -12.39 -15.06 -17.36
C ALA A 101 -10.89 -15.36 -17.63
N GLN A 102 -10.57 -16.04 -18.74
CA GLN A 102 -9.20 -16.31 -19.22
C GLN A 102 -8.82 -15.36 -20.36
N LEU A 103 -9.64 -14.34 -20.62
CA LEU A 103 -9.49 -13.35 -21.68
C LEU A 103 -9.51 -13.95 -23.12
N HIS A 104 -10.15 -15.08 -23.31
CA HIS A 104 -10.43 -15.58 -24.66
C HIS A 104 -11.70 -14.91 -25.21
N SER A 105 -11.69 -14.53 -26.48
CA SER A 105 -12.86 -13.92 -27.13
C SER A 105 -14.07 -14.86 -27.11
N VAL A 106 -15.21 -14.34 -26.66
CA VAL A 106 -16.50 -15.05 -26.64
C VAL A 106 -17.38 -14.54 -27.77
N GLY A 107 -17.57 -15.37 -28.76
CA GLY A 107 -18.35 -15.00 -29.95
C GLY A 107 -17.67 -13.95 -30.83
N ASN A 108 -18.43 -13.41 -31.77
CA ASN A 108 -17.98 -12.30 -32.63
C ASN A 108 -18.26 -10.96 -31.94
N SER A 109 -17.57 -9.91 -32.39
CA SER A 109 -17.86 -8.54 -32.00
C SER A 109 -19.30 -8.18 -32.36
N VAL A 110 -19.99 -7.48 -31.45
CA VAL A 110 -21.38 -7.03 -31.58
C VAL A 110 -21.38 -5.52 -31.85
N THR A 111 -22.01 -5.09 -32.96
CA THR A 111 -22.20 -3.66 -33.23
C THR A 111 -23.28 -3.12 -32.28
N LEU A 112 -22.89 -2.24 -31.37
CA LEU A 112 -23.81 -1.58 -30.44
C LEU A 112 -24.53 -0.41 -31.09
N LYS A 113 -23.82 0.33 -31.93
CA LYS A 113 -24.35 1.49 -32.65
C LYS A 113 -23.69 1.61 -34.03
N ASP A 114 -24.48 1.98 -35.05
CA ASP A 114 -24.04 2.15 -36.42
C ASP A 114 -24.53 3.51 -36.95
N ASN A 115 -23.60 4.35 -37.40
CA ASN A 115 -23.84 5.64 -38.06
C ASN A 115 -23.42 5.62 -39.53
N SER A 116 -23.13 4.47 -40.15
CA SER A 116 -22.63 4.33 -41.51
C SER A 116 -23.56 4.93 -42.56
N ALA A 117 -24.86 5.01 -42.26
CA ALA A 117 -25.84 5.70 -43.10
C ALA A 117 -25.72 7.24 -43.09
N ASN A 118 -25.00 7.83 -42.15
CA ASN A 118 -24.76 9.26 -42.03
C ASN A 118 -23.28 9.54 -41.78
N THR A 119 -22.50 9.60 -42.83
CA THR A 119 -21.03 9.78 -42.80
C THR A 119 -20.56 11.14 -42.23
N SER A 120 -21.51 12.03 -41.90
CA SER A 120 -21.18 13.27 -41.17
C SER A 120 -21.12 13.11 -39.66
N LEU A 121 -21.51 11.95 -39.12
CA LEU A 121 -21.53 11.64 -37.68
C LEU A 121 -20.46 10.61 -37.37
N LEU A 122 -19.49 11.02 -36.57
CA LEU A 122 -18.36 10.20 -36.17
C LEU A 122 -18.44 9.89 -34.65
N PHE A 123 -18.17 8.67 -34.29
CA PHE A 123 -17.98 8.31 -32.88
C PHE A 123 -16.62 8.82 -32.40
N GLY A 124 -16.61 9.40 -31.20
CA GLY A 124 -15.38 9.80 -30.49
C GLY A 124 -15.10 8.93 -29.27
N ALA A 125 -14.92 9.57 -28.12
CA ALA A 125 -14.68 8.88 -26.87
C ALA A 125 -15.86 7.99 -26.47
N SER A 126 -15.58 6.86 -25.81
CA SER A 126 -16.60 5.96 -25.25
C SER A 126 -16.11 5.33 -23.96
N SER A 127 -17.05 5.05 -23.06
CA SER A 127 -16.81 4.38 -21.78
C SER A 127 -17.97 3.44 -21.47
N ALA A 128 -17.74 2.43 -20.64
CA ALA A 128 -18.77 1.48 -20.23
C ALA A 128 -18.74 1.26 -18.71
N ALA A 129 -19.89 0.87 -18.16
CA ALA A 129 -19.99 0.38 -16.79
C ALA A 129 -20.93 -0.83 -16.71
N ALA A 130 -20.62 -1.79 -15.86
CA ALA A 130 -21.49 -2.93 -15.60
C ALA A 130 -22.71 -2.51 -14.77
N LEU A 131 -23.86 -3.15 -15.00
CA LEU A 131 -25.08 -2.94 -14.23
C LEU A 131 -25.29 -4.09 -13.23
N ALA A 132 -25.64 -3.77 -12.00
CA ALA A 132 -25.92 -4.77 -10.97
C ALA A 132 -27.09 -5.69 -11.36
N SER A 133 -28.07 -5.19 -12.10
CA SER A 133 -29.18 -5.93 -12.67
C SER A 133 -28.81 -6.87 -13.83
N GLY A 134 -27.56 -6.90 -14.25
CA GLY A 134 -27.04 -7.59 -15.43
C GLY A 134 -26.97 -6.70 -16.67
N GLY A 135 -26.05 -7.05 -17.58
CA GLY A 135 -25.73 -6.21 -18.76
C GLY A 135 -24.81 -5.04 -18.41
N PHE A 136 -24.88 -3.98 -19.23
CA PHE A 136 -23.98 -2.83 -19.11
C PHE A 136 -24.60 -1.55 -19.68
N VAL A 137 -24.03 -0.43 -19.34
CA VAL A 137 -24.33 0.87 -19.95
C VAL A 137 -23.09 1.35 -20.71
N VAL A 138 -23.31 2.03 -21.84
CA VAL A 138 -22.25 2.66 -22.62
C VAL A 138 -22.59 4.13 -22.77
N ALA A 139 -21.58 4.97 -22.59
CA ALA A 139 -21.58 6.37 -22.94
C ALA A 139 -20.71 6.58 -24.19
N TRP A 140 -21.10 7.47 -25.10
CA TRP A 140 -20.29 7.85 -26.24
C TRP A 140 -20.59 9.26 -26.71
N ASP A 141 -19.61 9.94 -27.28
CA ASP A 141 -19.82 11.16 -27.99
C ASP A 141 -20.01 10.92 -29.51
N VAL A 142 -20.86 11.72 -30.11
CA VAL A 142 -21.03 11.79 -31.55
C VAL A 142 -20.66 13.19 -32.03
N ARG A 143 -19.65 13.26 -32.87
CA ARG A 143 -19.15 14.51 -33.48
C ARG A 143 -19.72 14.71 -34.86
N ASN A 144 -20.16 15.90 -35.17
CA ASN A 144 -20.47 16.27 -36.53
C ASN A 144 -19.32 17.06 -37.17
N THR A 145 -19.33 17.15 -38.48
CA THR A 145 -18.33 17.90 -39.27
C THR A 145 -18.29 19.41 -38.96
N SER A 146 -19.25 19.93 -38.20
CA SER A 146 -19.36 21.34 -37.80
C SER A 146 -18.80 21.61 -36.41
N ALA A 147 -18.02 20.65 -35.84
CA ALA A 147 -17.36 20.74 -34.54
C ALA A 147 -18.32 20.82 -33.33
N SER A 148 -19.57 20.42 -33.45
CA SER A 148 -20.44 20.17 -32.30
C SER A 148 -20.46 18.69 -31.92
N SER A 149 -20.53 18.38 -30.64
CA SER A 149 -20.70 17.03 -30.16
C SER A 149 -21.98 16.84 -29.35
N SER A 150 -22.46 15.62 -29.31
CA SER A 150 -23.60 15.21 -28.51
C SER A 150 -23.22 13.95 -27.74
N LEU A 151 -23.47 13.95 -26.45
CA LEU A 151 -23.13 12.86 -25.55
C LEU A 151 -24.38 12.02 -25.26
N TYR A 152 -24.28 10.73 -25.50
CA TYR A 152 -25.38 9.78 -25.34
C TYR A 152 -25.03 8.68 -24.32
N LEU A 153 -26.07 8.19 -23.65
CA LEU A 153 -26.07 6.97 -22.84
C LEU A 153 -27.05 5.95 -23.42
N GLN A 154 -26.68 4.68 -23.45
CA GLN A 154 -27.56 3.56 -23.79
C GLN A 154 -27.24 2.37 -22.95
N ARG A 155 -28.29 1.71 -22.44
CA ARG A 155 -28.16 0.42 -21.75
C ARG A 155 -28.23 -0.74 -22.72
N PHE A 156 -27.53 -1.81 -22.38
CA PHE A 156 -27.50 -3.07 -23.15
C PHE A 156 -27.69 -4.25 -22.21
N ASP A 157 -28.31 -5.31 -22.71
CA ASP A 157 -28.32 -6.58 -22.00
C ASP A 157 -26.94 -7.26 -22.05
N ALA A 158 -26.78 -8.37 -21.34
CA ALA A 158 -25.52 -9.11 -21.30
C ALA A 158 -25.04 -9.69 -22.65
N ASN A 159 -25.86 -9.61 -23.69
CA ASN A 159 -25.53 -10.04 -25.05
C ASN A 159 -25.29 -8.86 -26.02
N GLY A 160 -25.36 -7.63 -25.54
CA GLY A 160 -25.19 -6.41 -26.35
C GLY A 160 -26.43 -5.93 -27.06
N ASN A 161 -27.63 -6.45 -26.75
CA ASN A 161 -28.86 -5.90 -27.29
C ASN A 161 -29.27 -4.64 -26.52
N ALA A 162 -29.70 -3.60 -27.27
CA ALA A 162 -30.10 -2.34 -26.65
C ALA A 162 -31.35 -2.50 -25.77
N VAL A 163 -31.31 -1.94 -24.56
CA VAL A 163 -32.42 -1.92 -23.59
C VAL A 163 -32.91 -0.50 -23.40
N GLY A 164 -34.16 -0.24 -23.82
CA GLY A 164 -34.76 1.11 -23.79
C GLY A 164 -34.26 2.01 -24.91
N GLN A 165 -34.43 3.33 -24.72
CA GLN A 165 -34.00 4.33 -25.71
C GLN A 165 -32.66 4.95 -25.27
N GLN A 166 -31.85 5.37 -26.24
CA GLN A 166 -30.67 6.19 -25.92
C GLN A 166 -31.09 7.53 -25.31
N GLN A 167 -30.29 8.04 -24.41
CA GLN A 167 -30.50 9.30 -23.67
C GLN A 167 -29.42 10.31 -24.07
N LEU A 168 -29.79 11.53 -24.33
CA LEU A 168 -28.86 12.65 -24.49
C LEU A 168 -28.59 13.24 -23.11
N ILE A 169 -27.32 13.29 -22.69
CA ILE A 169 -26.91 13.81 -21.38
C ILE A 169 -26.08 15.10 -21.45
N GLY A 170 -25.50 15.39 -22.64
CA GLY A 170 -24.75 16.62 -22.87
C GLY A 170 -24.75 17.00 -24.35
N ALA A 171 -24.71 18.30 -24.66
CA ALA A 171 -24.56 18.83 -25.99
C ALA A 171 -23.78 20.15 -25.94
N GLY A 172 -22.77 20.29 -26.79
CA GLY A 172 -21.91 21.47 -26.76
C GLY A 172 -21.25 21.80 -28.11
N ALA A 173 -20.62 22.96 -28.17
CA ALA A 173 -19.92 23.43 -29.37
C ALA A 173 -18.47 22.89 -29.47
N SER A 174 -17.94 22.23 -28.42
CA SER A 174 -16.66 21.53 -28.42
C SER A 174 -16.85 20.07 -28.12
N PRO A 175 -16.08 19.16 -28.76
CA PRO A 175 -16.15 17.74 -28.45
C PRO A 175 -15.84 17.50 -27.00
N SER A 176 -16.66 16.71 -26.31
CA SER A 176 -16.25 16.13 -25.03
C SER A 176 -15.10 15.17 -25.32
N THR A 177 -13.93 15.42 -24.74
CA THR A 177 -12.75 14.57 -24.90
C THR A 177 -12.60 13.58 -23.75
N ASN A 178 -13.29 13.84 -22.65
CA ASN A 178 -13.26 13.02 -21.45
C ASN A 178 -14.69 12.58 -21.12
N ILE A 179 -14.93 11.27 -21.17
CA ILE A 179 -16.16 10.64 -20.74
C ILE A 179 -15.82 9.37 -19.99
N GLN A 180 -16.33 9.25 -18.75
CA GLN A 180 -16.10 8.12 -17.89
C GLN A 180 -17.40 7.60 -17.30
N LEU A 181 -17.53 6.29 -17.20
CA LEU A 181 -18.62 5.61 -16.48
C LEU A 181 -18.06 4.75 -15.39
N THR A 182 -18.72 4.74 -14.25
CA THR A 182 -18.42 3.82 -13.15
C THR A 182 -19.70 3.21 -12.60
N SER A 183 -19.63 1.94 -12.17
CA SER A 183 -20.70 1.26 -11.46
C SER A 183 -20.80 1.79 -10.04
N LEU A 184 -21.99 1.88 -9.48
CA LEU A 184 -22.22 2.28 -8.09
C LEU A 184 -22.44 1.03 -7.20
N GLN A 185 -21.90 1.04 -6.00
CA GLN A 185 -22.21 0.07 -4.97
C GLN A 185 -23.70 0.22 -4.57
N GLY A 186 -24.44 -0.90 -4.59
CA GLY A 186 -25.88 -0.87 -4.35
C GLY A 186 -26.75 -0.75 -5.60
N GLY A 187 -26.11 -0.67 -6.79
CA GLY A 187 -26.76 -0.62 -8.10
C GLY A 187 -26.81 0.78 -8.69
N GLY A 188 -26.90 0.82 -10.02
CA GLY A 188 -26.81 2.05 -10.80
C GLY A 188 -25.40 2.36 -11.30
N TYR A 189 -25.23 3.55 -11.82
CA TYR A 189 -23.96 4.02 -12.37
C TYR A 189 -23.85 5.54 -12.29
N ALA A 190 -22.62 6.05 -12.37
CA ALA A 190 -22.31 7.45 -12.53
C ALA A 190 -21.69 7.70 -13.91
N ALA A 191 -22.00 8.85 -14.49
CA ALA A 191 -21.37 9.36 -15.70
C ALA A 191 -20.65 10.67 -15.37
N LEU A 192 -19.37 10.78 -15.74
CA LEU A 192 -18.56 11.99 -15.72
C LEU A 192 -18.31 12.43 -17.16
N TRP A 193 -18.43 13.73 -17.45
CA TRP A 193 -18.09 14.28 -18.75
C TRP A 193 -17.60 15.72 -18.64
N GLN A 194 -16.83 16.13 -19.62
CA GLN A 194 -16.30 17.48 -19.72
C GLN A 194 -17.08 18.29 -20.77
N GLU A 195 -17.52 19.48 -20.42
CA GLU A 195 -18.18 20.42 -21.35
C GLU A 195 -17.25 21.59 -21.73
N ASN A 196 -17.74 22.41 -22.67
CA ASN A 196 -17.05 23.58 -23.19
C ASN A 196 -16.30 24.39 -22.14
N GLY A 197 -14.98 24.59 -22.33
CA GLY A 197 -14.13 25.35 -21.41
C GLY A 197 -13.52 24.52 -20.28
N GLY A 198 -13.65 23.17 -20.35
CA GLY A 198 -12.99 22.28 -19.41
C GLY A 198 -13.73 22.02 -18.11
N ILE A 199 -15.02 22.37 -18.00
CA ILE A 199 -15.82 22.13 -16.81
C ILE A 199 -16.27 20.68 -16.78
N PHE A 200 -15.99 19.98 -15.66
CA PHE A 200 -16.51 18.64 -15.42
C PHE A 200 -17.93 18.67 -14.84
N HIS A 201 -18.76 17.77 -15.35
CA HIS A 201 -20.08 17.47 -14.85
C HIS A 201 -20.19 15.98 -14.55
N PHE A 202 -20.92 15.60 -13.51
CA PHE A 202 -21.31 14.22 -13.32
C PHE A 202 -22.82 14.11 -13.01
N GLN A 203 -23.35 12.91 -13.23
CA GLN A 203 -24.75 12.61 -12.92
C GLN A 203 -24.87 11.14 -12.50
N LEU A 204 -25.71 10.89 -11.50
CA LEU A 204 -26.00 9.56 -10.97
C LEU A 204 -27.28 9.01 -11.59
N PHE A 205 -27.28 7.71 -11.88
CA PHE A 205 -28.39 6.97 -12.47
C PHE A 205 -28.63 5.66 -11.72
N ASN A 206 -29.87 5.21 -11.64
CA ASN A 206 -30.19 3.85 -11.21
C ASN A 206 -29.97 2.83 -12.34
N ASP A 207 -30.07 1.53 -12.02
CA ASP A 207 -29.93 0.43 -13.01
C ASP A 207 -30.96 0.50 -14.15
N ALA A 208 -32.11 1.14 -13.93
CA ALA A 208 -33.10 1.37 -14.99
C ALA A 208 -32.71 2.51 -15.97
N GLY A 209 -31.60 3.21 -15.70
CA GLY A 209 -31.13 4.34 -16.49
C GLY A 209 -31.87 5.64 -16.18
N THR A 210 -32.64 5.69 -15.08
CA THR A 210 -33.28 6.93 -14.65
C THR A 210 -32.28 7.73 -13.83
N ALA A 211 -32.10 9.00 -14.19
CA ALA A 211 -31.27 9.92 -13.41
C ALA A 211 -31.83 10.06 -11.99
N THR A 212 -30.98 9.88 -10.99
CA THR A 212 -31.30 10.05 -9.56
C THR A 212 -30.90 11.42 -9.06
N THR A 213 -30.01 12.12 -9.79
CA THR A 213 -29.62 13.52 -9.54
C THR A 213 -29.82 14.36 -10.80
N SER A 214 -29.83 15.69 -10.67
CA SER A 214 -29.50 16.57 -11.79
C SER A 214 -28.00 16.45 -12.10
N ALA A 215 -27.54 16.96 -13.24
CA ALA A 215 -26.12 17.10 -13.52
C ALA A 215 -25.49 18.01 -12.44
N VAL A 216 -24.41 17.54 -11.84
CA VAL A 216 -23.65 18.27 -10.81
C VAL A 216 -22.37 18.79 -11.46
N THR A 217 -22.07 20.06 -11.24
CA THR A 217 -20.83 20.67 -11.71
C THR A 217 -19.74 20.44 -10.68
N VAL A 218 -18.60 19.89 -11.12
CA VAL A 218 -17.39 19.81 -10.30
C VAL A 218 -16.64 21.13 -10.48
N ASP A 219 -16.42 21.86 -9.41
CA ASP A 219 -15.70 23.14 -9.47
C ASP A 219 -14.20 22.89 -9.60
N ALA A 220 -13.76 22.73 -10.83
CA ALA A 220 -12.38 22.44 -11.21
C ALA A 220 -11.57 23.70 -11.59
N SER A 221 -12.06 24.90 -11.25
CA SER A 221 -11.50 26.15 -11.78
C SER A 221 -10.65 26.97 -10.79
N GLY A 222 -9.95 26.33 -9.87
CA GLY A 222 -9.18 26.97 -8.80
C GLY A 222 -8.20 28.08 -9.27
N ASN A 223 -7.66 27.97 -10.47
CA ASN A 223 -6.74 28.96 -11.06
C ASN A 223 -7.21 29.57 -12.40
N GLY A 224 -8.43 29.28 -12.83
CA GLY A 224 -9.04 29.83 -14.05
C GLY A 224 -8.59 29.13 -15.34
N MET A 225 -7.90 28.00 -15.27
CA MET A 225 -7.57 27.16 -16.42
C MET A 225 -8.38 25.86 -16.39
N PRO A 226 -8.85 25.37 -17.57
CA PRO A 226 -9.64 24.15 -17.62
C PRO A 226 -8.75 22.93 -17.33
N PRO A 227 -9.25 21.94 -16.54
CA PRO A 227 -8.58 20.64 -16.39
C PRO A 227 -8.50 19.90 -17.74
N ILE A 228 -7.51 19.00 -17.87
CA ILE A 228 -7.28 18.24 -19.11
C ILE A 228 -7.93 16.87 -19.01
N GLU A 229 -7.75 16.19 -17.88
CA GLU A 229 -8.20 14.82 -17.65
C GLU A 229 -8.95 14.71 -16.33
N GLY A 230 -9.93 13.79 -16.26
CA GLY A 230 -10.65 13.48 -15.03
C GLY A 230 -11.09 12.03 -15.01
N GLN A 231 -11.09 11.45 -13.83
CA GLN A 231 -11.49 10.06 -13.55
C GLN A 231 -12.56 10.05 -12.47
N ILE A 232 -13.41 9.02 -12.46
CA ILE A 232 -14.49 8.84 -11.48
C ILE A 232 -14.57 7.39 -11.02
N VAL A 233 -14.77 7.19 -9.72
CA VAL A 233 -15.01 5.87 -9.14
C VAL A 233 -16.23 5.90 -8.21
N GLY A 234 -17.01 4.81 -8.22
CA GLY A 234 -18.13 4.60 -7.30
C GLY A 234 -17.63 4.08 -5.94
N LEU A 235 -18.04 4.72 -4.86
CA LEU A 235 -17.65 4.37 -3.50
C LEU A 235 -18.64 3.42 -2.82
N ALA A 236 -18.19 2.73 -1.77
CA ALA A 236 -18.99 1.75 -1.01
C ALA A 236 -20.24 2.36 -0.35
N ASN A 237 -20.22 3.65 -0.02
CA ASN A 237 -21.34 4.40 0.54
C ASN A 237 -22.40 4.82 -0.51
N GLY A 238 -22.23 4.42 -1.78
CA GLY A 238 -23.10 4.77 -2.91
C GLY A 238 -22.82 6.14 -3.50
N GLY A 239 -21.84 6.88 -3.00
CA GLY A 239 -21.32 8.13 -3.56
C GLY A 239 -20.25 7.90 -4.62
N VAL A 240 -19.54 8.97 -5.00
CA VAL A 240 -18.44 8.93 -5.97
C VAL A 240 -17.26 9.76 -5.50
N ALA A 241 -16.04 9.34 -5.88
CA ALA A 241 -14.85 10.18 -5.87
C ALA A 241 -14.49 10.56 -7.31
N ILE A 242 -14.09 11.80 -7.50
CA ILE A 242 -13.66 12.34 -8.78
C ILE A 242 -12.28 12.95 -8.57
N VAL A 243 -11.34 12.61 -9.47
CA VAL A 243 -9.99 13.19 -9.52
C VAL A 243 -9.78 13.89 -10.84
N TRP A 244 -9.01 14.98 -10.85
CA TRP A 244 -8.69 15.72 -12.06
C TRP A 244 -7.33 16.42 -11.92
N ASP A 245 -6.68 16.67 -13.05
CA ASP A 245 -5.51 17.51 -13.14
C ASP A 245 -5.88 18.97 -13.44
N GLU A 246 -5.17 19.91 -12.89
CA GLU A 246 -5.27 21.30 -13.30
C GLU A 246 -4.29 21.61 -14.44
N ASN A 247 -4.73 22.43 -15.40
CA ASN A 247 -3.86 22.96 -16.41
C ASN A 247 -2.99 24.10 -15.82
N TYR A 248 -1.67 23.98 -15.93
CA TYR A 248 -0.75 25.01 -15.43
C TYR A 248 -0.04 25.71 -16.58
N SER A 249 -0.11 27.04 -16.62
CA SER A 249 0.66 27.84 -17.57
C SER A 249 1.58 28.80 -16.83
N ASN A 250 2.86 28.59 -16.99
CA ASN A 250 3.88 29.51 -16.49
C ASN A 250 4.83 29.91 -17.63
N ASN A 251 4.92 31.21 -17.92
CA ASN A 251 5.82 31.79 -18.92
C ASN A 251 5.75 31.17 -20.33
N GLY A 252 4.56 30.76 -20.79
CA GLY A 252 4.33 30.23 -22.14
C GLY A 252 4.56 28.73 -22.29
N PHE A 253 4.84 28.02 -21.21
CA PHE A 253 4.77 26.57 -21.15
C PHE A 253 3.42 26.17 -20.57
N VAL A 254 2.67 25.34 -21.32
CA VAL A 254 1.48 24.65 -20.81
C VAL A 254 1.97 23.35 -20.21
N GLY A 255 1.90 23.21 -18.88
CA GLY A 255 2.21 22.01 -18.13
C GLY A 255 0.98 21.53 -17.39
N LEU A 256 1.03 20.30 -16.89
CA LEU A 256 0.02 19.76 -15.97
C LEU A 256 0.23 20.41 -14.60
N GLY A 257 -0.84 20.79 -13.93
CA GLY A 257 -0.85 21.39 -12.62
C GLY A 257 -0.96 20.36 -11.49
N PRO A 258 -1.29 20.78 -10.28
CA PRO A 258 -1.55 19.88 -9.17
C PRO A 258 -2.73 18.95 -9.47
N LEU A 259 -2.70 17.77 -8.86
CA LEU A 259 -3.78 16.80 -8.91
C LEU A 259 -4.78 17.08 -7.78
N HIS A 260 -6.06 17.07 -8.12
CA HIS A 260 -7.16 17.37 -7.22
C HIS A 260 -8.13 16.19 -7.09
N ALA A 261 -8.84 16.12 -5.97
CA ALA A 261 -9.97 15.22 -5.77
C ALA A 261 -11.12 15.91 -5.05
N GLN A 262 -12.33 15.39 -5.28
CA GLN A 262 -13.51 15.74 -4.49
C GLN A 262 -14.44 14.54 -4.36
N VAL A 263 -15.06 14.41 -3.18
CA VAL A 263 -15.96 13.31 -2.85
C VAL A 263 -17.39 13.83 -2.76
N PHE A 264 -18.33 13.03 -3.28
CA PHE A 264 -19.76 13.35 -3.33
C PHE A 264 -20.57 12.17 -2.77
N ASP A 265 -21.68 12.48 -2.10
CA ASP A 265 -22.61 11.47 -1.59
C ASP A 265 -23.51 10.87 -2.69
N SER A 266 -24.35 9.90 -2.31
CA SER A 266 -25.27 9.20 -3.21
C SER A 266 -26.40 10.08 -3.79
N VAL A 267 -26.52 11.34 -3.37
CA VAL A 267 -27.47 12.34 -3.91
C VAL A 267 -26.76 13.50 -4.60
N GLY A 268 -25.43 13.42 -4.75
CA GLY A 268 -24.61 14.36 -5.51
C GLY A 268 -24.15 15.59 -4.72
N HIS A 269 -24.27 15.63 -3.40
CA HIS A 269 -23.71 16.72 -2.59
C HIS A 269 -22.24 16.43 -2.27
N ALA A 270 -21.39 17.46 -2.38
CA ALA A 270 -19.98 17.35 -1.97
C ALA A 270 -19.88 17.07 -0.46
N THR A 271 -19.15 16.03 -0.10
CA THR A 271 -18.86 15.64 1.29
C THR A 271 -17.46 16.03 1.73
N SER A 272 -16.59 16.36 0.77
CA SER A 272 -15.28 16.98 1.02
C SER A 272 -15.22 18.38 0.41
N SER A 273 -14.30 19.21 0.90
CA SER A 273 -13.76 20.33 0.12
C SER A 273 -12.95 19.80 -1.06
N ASP A 274 -12.45 20.69 -1.90
CA ASP A 274 -11.39 20.39 -2.86
C ASP A 274 -10.14 19.89 -2.12
N ILE A 275 -9.63 18.73 -2.53
CA ILE A 275 -8.46 18.06 -1.94
C ILE A 275 -7.31 18.19 -2.95
N VAL A 276 -6.24 18.86 -2.55
CA VAL A 276 -4.99 18.87 -3.32
C VAL A 276 -4.21 17.61 -2.96
N ILE A 277 -4.04 16.69 -3.91
CA ILE A 277 -3.43 15.37 -3.67
C ILE A 277 -1.91 15.49 -3.58
N ASP A 278 -1.26 16.26 -4.48
CA ASP A 278 0.19 16.46 -4.47
C ASP A 278 0.54 17.75 -3.72
N HIS A 279 1.11 17.62 -2.51
CA HIS A 279 1.51 18.73 -1.66
C HIS A 279 2.97 19.20 -1.90
N ASN A 280 3.77 18.47 -2.67
CA ASN A 280 5.23 18.70 -2.75
C ASN A 280 5.70 19.63 -3.87
N GLY A 281 4.81 20.40 -4.48
CA GLY A 281 5.16 21.46 -5.44
C GLY A 281 4.58 21.24 -6.83
N PRO A 282 4.98 22.04 -7.85
CA PRO A 282 4.44 21.96 -9.20
C PRO A 282 5.01 20.75 -9.95
N ALA A 283 4.82 19.56 -9.41
CA ALA A 283 5.10 18.31 -10.13
C ALA A 283 4.13 18.22 -11.30
N GLN A 284 4.64 18.00 -12.50
CA GLN A 284 3.80 17.82 -13.66
C GLN A 284 3.25 16.38 -13.61
N VAL A 285 1.96 16.23 -13.30
CA VAL A 285 1.26 14.96 -13.40
C VAL A 285 1.10 14.61 -14.89
N ALA A 286 1.64 13.46 -15.30
CA ALA A 286 1.60 13.06 -16.71
C ALA A 286 0.43 12.13 -17.05
N SER A 287 -0.14 11.46 -16.05
CA SER A 287 -1.29 10.54 -16.14
C SER A 287 -1.70 10.10 -14.72
N MET A 288 -2.95 9.71 -14.56
CA MET A 288 -3.49 9.28 -13.27
C MET A 288 -4.52 8.17 -13.46
N ASP A 289 -4.80 7.42 -12.37
CA ASP A 289 -5.90 6.46 -12.30
C ASP A 289 -6.44 6.38 -10.86
N ILE A 290 -7.66 5.85 -10.68
CA ILE A 290 -8.36 5.78 -9.40
C ILE A 290 -9.12 4.46 -9.25
N ALA A 291 -9.04 3.83 -8.08
CA ALA A 291 -9.82 2.64 -7.75
C ALA A 291 -10.47 2.74 -6.37
N ALA A 292 -11.71 2.23 -6.26
CA ALA A 292 -12.34 2.02 -4.96
C ALA A 292 -11.87 0.69 -4.36
N LEU A 293 -11.56 0.70 -3.07
CA LEU A 293 -11.04 -0.45 -2.34
C LEU A 293 -12.15 -1.18 -1.57
N PRO A 294 -12.01 -2.49 -1.32
CA PRO A 294 -13.00 -3.27 -0.57
C PRO A 294 -13.26 -2.76 0.84
N SER A 295 -12.29 -2.13 1.48
CA SER A 295 -12.39 -1.45 2.78
C SER A 295 -13.36 -0.26 2.80
N GLY A 296 -13.76 0.22 1.61
CA GLY A 296 -14.60 1.41 1.42
C GLY A 296 -13.80 2.67 1.09
N GLU A 297 -12.50 2.66 1.19
CA GLU A 297 -11.55 3.71 0.81
C GLU A 297 -11.37 3.77 -0.70
N PHE A 298 -10.59 4.74 -1.19
CA PHE A 298 -10.17 4.78 -2.59
C PHE A 298 -8.70 5.17 -2.70
N VAL A 299 -8.03 4.63 -3.71
CA VAL A 299 -6.63 4.93 -4.02
C VAL A 299 -6.55 5.73 -5.31
N VAL A 300 -5.67 6.73 -5.32
CA VAL A 300 -5.29 7.49 -6.51
C VAL A 300 -3.82 7.21 -6.79
N VAL A 301 -3.49 6.93 -8.05
CA VAL A 301 -2.12 6.76 -8.54
C VAL A 301 -1.83 7.75 -9.65
N TRP A 302 -0.61 8.28 -9.69
CA TRP A 302 -0.22 9.25 -10.72
C TRP A 302 1.27 9.17 -11.06
N ALA A 303 1.60 9.58 -12.27
CA ALA A 303 2.99 9.76 -12.67
C ALA A 303 3.43 11.18 -12.32
N LYS A 304 4.48 11.29 -11.50
CA LYS A 304 5.04 12.54 -10.98
C LYS A 304 6.42 12.77 -11.57
N GLY A 305 6.72 13.98 -12.01
CA GLY A 305 8.05 14.36 -12.51
C GLY A 305 8.04 15.59 -13.38
N ASN A 306 9.22 15.97 -13.88
CA ASN A 306 9.40 17.08 -14.80
C ASN A 306 9.75 16.58 -16.20
N PRO A 307 8.79 16.26 -17.06
CA PRO A 307 9.03 15.76 -18.42
C PRO A 307 9.76 16.75 -19.34
N GLY A 308 9.93 18.01 -18.93
CA GLY A 308 10.70 19.05 -19.63
C GLY A 308 12.06 19.37 -19.03
N GLY A 309 12.45 18.72 -17.91
CA GLY A 309 13.74 18.89 -17.25
C GLY A 309 14.88 18.20 -17.98
N THR A 310 16.12 18.51 -17.59
CA THR A 310 17.33 17.85 -18.14
C THR A 310 17.54 16.42 -17.59
N THR A 311 16.76 16.01 -16.60
CA THR A 311 16.63 14.65 -16.07
C THR A 311 15.19 14.23 -16.33
N ALA A 312 14.99 13.25 -17.23
CA ALA A 312 13.67 12.73 -17.62
C ALA A 312 13.17 11.66 -16.64
N ASP A 313 13.57 11.73 -15.39
CA ASP A 313 13.16 10.78 -14.38
C ASP A 313 11.76 11.16 -13.86
N THR A 314 10.82 10.22 -13.93
CA THR A 314 9.48 10.31 -13.35
C THR A 314 9.27 9.11 -12.44
N GLU A 315 8.43 9.26 -11.42
CA GLU A 315 8.04 8.20 -10.49
C GLU A 315 6.54 8.00 -10.51
N ILE A 316 6.07 6.87 -10.06
CA ILE A 316 4.65 6.60 -9.82
C ILE A 316 4.41 6.74 -8.33
N ASP A 317 3.50 7.63 -7.97
CA ASP A 317 3.06 7.83 -6.60
C ASP A 317 1.65 7.29 -6.41
N ALA A 318 1.34 6.93 -5.16
CA ALA A 318 0.02 6.48 -4.73
C ALA A 318 -0.36 7.16 -3.42
N ARG A 319 -1.67 7.44 -3.26
CA ARG A 319 -2.24 7.91 -2.01
C ARG A 319 -3.63 7.35 -1.82
N VAL A 320 -3.95 6.95 -0.59
CA VAL A 320 -5.25 6.40 -0.23
C VAL A 320 -6.06 7.43 0.54
N PHE A 321 -7.37 7.41 0.37
CA PHE A 321 -8.31 8.33 0.99
C PHE A 321 -9.51 7.58 1.55
N THR A 322 -10.04 8.07 2.66
CA THR A 322 -11.33 7.60 3.21
C THR A 322 -12.50 7.96 2.27
N PRO A 323 -13.68 7.33 2.44
CA PRO A 323 -14.89 7.70 1.68
C PRO A 323 -15.37 9.15 1.90
N THR A 324 -14.76 9.88 2.82
CA THR A 324 -15.04 11.30 3.09
C THR A 324 -13.93 12.22 2.61
N GLY A 325 -12.87 11.66 1.99
CA GLY A 325 -11.76 12.41 1.40
C GLY A 325 -10.63 12.77 2.37
N ALA A 326 -10.60 12.18 3.58
CA ALA A 326 -9.43 12.31 4.44
C ALA A 326 -8.33 11.36 3.97
N GLU A 327 -7.07 11.77 4.09
CA GLU A 327 -5.92 10.96 3.73
C GLU A 327 -5.76 9.77 4.68
N VAL A 328 -5.33 8.62 4.15
CA VAL A 328 -5.01 7.41 4.89
C VAL A 328 -3.52 7.12 4.68
N GLY A 329 -2.73 7.35 5.71
CA GLY A 329 -1.27 7.25 5.62
C GLY A 329 -0.62 8.35 4.78
N ASN A 330 0.64 8.14 4.44
CA ASN A 330 1.44 9.07 3.64
C ASN A 330 1.35 8.76 2.14
N GLU A 331 1.83 9.70 1.31
CA GLU A 331 2.12 9.47 -0.10
C GLU A 331 3.23 8.42 -0.23
N GLN A 332 3.05 7.45 -1.11
CA GLN A 332 3.99 6.34 -1.32
C GLN A 332 4.49 6.34 -2.76
N VAL A 333 5.82 6.24 -2.93
CA VAL A 333 6.43 5.95 -4.23
C VAL A 333 6.19 4.48 -4.57
N VAL A 334 5.54 4.20 -5.69
CA VAL A 334 5.15 2.84 -6.11
C VAL A 334 6.32 2.05 -6.68
N ASN A 335 7.08 2.66 -7.59
CA ASN A 335 8.20 2.01 -8.28
C ASN A 335 9.47 1.98 -7.40
N ASN A 336 10.23 0.88 -7.47
CA ASN A 336 11.54 0.77 -6.82
C ASN A 336 12.67 1.26 -7.75
N ILE A 337 12.47 1.14 -9.07
CA ILE A 337 13.40 1.67 -10.07
C ILE A 337 13.06 3.12 -10.36
N VAL A 338 13.80 4.04 -9.76
CA VAL A 338 13.55 5.50 -9.84
C VAL A 338 14.26 6.19 -11.01
N SER A 339 15.07 5.48 -11.79
CA SER A 339 15.73 6.03 -12.98
C SER A 339 14.87 5.89 -14.22
N GLY A 340 14.90 6.88 -15.11
CA GLY A 340 14.15 6.87 -16.37
C GLY A 340 12.68 7.29 -16.22
N THR A 341 11.90 7.06 -17.27
CA THR A 341 10.51 7.52 -17.35
C THR A 341 9.54 6.48 -16.85
N GLN A 342 8.82 6.76 -15.77
CA GLN A 342 7.73 5.95 -15.22
C GLN A 342 6.41 6.68 -15.49
N ILE A 343 5.53 6.13 -16.33
CA ILE A 343 4.31 6.81 -16.79
C ILE A 343 3.14 5.86 -16.98
N GLN A 344 1.95 6.42 -17.18
CA GLN A 344 0.71 5.71 -17.49
C GLN A 344 0.38 4.64 -16.42
N PRO A 345 0.29 5.04 -15.14
CA PRO A 345 -0.13 4.10 -14.11
C PRO A 345 -1.58 3.66 -14.33
N SER A 346 -1.87 2.42 -13.95
CA SER A 346 -3.22 1.89 -13.78
C SER A 346 -3.32 1.18 -12.45
N VAL A 347 -4.48 1.26 -11.78
CA VAL A 347 -4.69 0.67 -10.47
C VAL A 347 -5.98 -0.14 -10.42
N ALA A 348 -5.94 -1.29 -9.77
CA ALA A 348 -7.14 -2.10 -9.49
C ALA A 348 -7.11 -2.65 -8.07
N ALA A 349 -8.29 -2.66 -7.43
CA ALA A 349 -8.47 -3.27 -6.14
C ALA A 349 -8.39 -4.79 -6.23
N LEU A 350 -7.80 -5.42 -5.20
CA LEU A 350 -7.77 -6.87 -5.01
C LEU A 350 -8.85 -7.30 -4.03
N THR A 351 -9.42 -8.48 -4.23
CA THR A 351 -10.43 -9.04 -3.31
C THR A 351 -9.87 -9.37 -1.93
N SER A 352 -8.55 -9.47 -1.80
CA SER A 352 -7.83 -9.62 -0.53
C SER A 352 -7.79 -8.34 0.32
N GLY A 353 -8.34 -7.22 -0.17
CA GLY A 353 -8.36 -5.94 0.53
C GLY A 353 -7.34 -4.94 -0.01
N GLY A 354 -6.21 -5.39 -0.54
CA GLY A 354 -5.17 -4.54 -1.13
C GLY A 354 -5.47 -4.06 -2.54
N PHE A 355 -4.44 -3.58 -3.25
CA PHE A 355 -4.52 -3.15 -4.64
C PHE A 355 -3.25 -3.49 -5.40
N VAL A 356 -3.31 -3.42 -6.72
CA VAL A 356 -2.15 -3.59 -7.61
C VAL A 356 -2.04 -2.36 -8.52
N VAL A 357 -0.82 -1.88 -8.71
CA VAL A 357 -0.50 -0.79 -9.64
C VAL A 357 0.38 -1.34 -10.75
N SER A 358 0.11 -0.99 -12.01
CA SER A 358 1.01 -1.25 -13.13
C SER A 358 1.33 0.05 -13.85
N TRP A 359 2.50 0.12 -14.49
CA TRP A 359 2.94 1.32 -15.22
C TRP A 359 3.82 0.97 -16.41
N THR A 360 4.01 1.94 -17.28
CA THR A 360 5.00 1.89 -18.37
C THR A 360 6.35 2.34 -17.82
N ASP A 361 7.33 1.45 -17.81
CA ASP A 361 8.70 1.68 -17.36
C ASP A 361 9.64 1.95 -18.56
N GLY A 362 10.25 3.11 -18.60
CA GLY A 362 11.26 3.52 -19.57
C GLY A 362 12.69 3.55 -19.01
N SER A 363 12.95 2.88 -17.89
CA SER A 363 14.27 2.84 -17.25
C SER A 363 15.33 2.06 -18.05
N GLY A 364 14.89 1.09 -18.87
CA GLY A 364 15.77 0.11 -19.52
C GLY A 364 16.42 -0.84 -18.52
N ALA A 365 15.84 -1.04 -17.35
CA ALA A 365 16.35 -1.95 -16.34
C ALA A 365 16.08 -3.41 -16.71
N ALA A 366 17.03 -4.30 -16.41
CA ALA A 366 16.87 -5.74 -16.63
C ALA A 366 15.61 -6.28 -15.88
N PRO A 367 14.97 -7.35 -16.39
CA PRO A 367 15.38 -8.14 -17.58
C PRO A 367 14.94 -7.55 -18.93
N ASP A 368 14.14 -6.46 -18.98
CA ASP A 368 13.72 -5.80 -20.21
C ASP A 368 14.49 -4.48 -20.41
N ALA A 369 15.55 -4.54 -21.20
CA ALA A 369 16.40 -3.38 -21.50
C ALA A 369 16.17 -2.81 -22.92
N ASP A 370 15.16 -3.30 -23.67
CA ASP A 370 14.93 -2.92 -25.07
C ASP A 370 13.62 -2.15 -25.23
N GLY A 371 13.67 -0.83 -25.07
CA GLY A 371 12.51 0.05 -25.20
C GLY A 371 11.82 0.35 -23.88
N ARG A 372 10.51 0.16 -23.83
CA ARG A 372 9.67 0.33 -22.65
C ARG A 372 9.08 -0.99 -22.21
N ALA A 373 9.02 -1.20 -20.91
CA ALA A 373 8.47 -2.38 -20.28
C ALA A 373 7.14 -2.06 -19.55
N VAL A 374 6.39 -3.09 -19.17
CA VAL A 374 5.29 -2.98 -18.20
C VAL A 374 5.72 -3.64 -16.90
N ARG A 375 5.64 -2.88 -15.81
CA ARG A 375 5.91 -3.38 -14.45
C ARG A 375 4.67 -3.26 -13.58
N ALA A 376 4.66 -3.99 -12.48
CA ALA A 376 3.61 -3.92 -11.48
C ALA A 376 4.16 -4.05 -10.06
N GLN A 377 3.43 -3.47 -9.10
CA GLN A 377 3.65 -3.54 -7.66
C GLN A 377 2.33 -3.86 -6.95
N LEU A 378 2.38 -4.82 -6.05
CA LEU A 378 1.26 -5.15 -5.17
C LEU A 378 1.31 -4.33 -3.89
N PHE A 379 0.12 -4.03 -3.37
CA PHE A 379 -0.07 -3.43 -2.06
C PHE A 379 -1.05 -4.28 -1.27
N SER A 380 -0.71 -4.64 -0.05
CA SER A 380 -1.59 -5.32 0.89
C SER A 380 -2.28 -4.30 1.77
N HIS A 381 -3.55 -4.53 2.07
CA HIS A 381 -4.26 -3.83 3.12
C HIS A 381 -3.94 -4.48 4.45
N ILE A 382 -3.49 -3.69 5.38
CA ILE A 382 -3.28 -4.11 6.75
C ILE A 382 -4.42 -3.53 7.58
N ASP A 383 -5.25 -4.40 8.17
CA ASP A 383 -6.31 -3.99 9.10
C ASP A 383 -5.66 -3.55 10.42
N GLY A 384 -5.43 -2.27 10.55
CA GLY A 384 -4.72 -1.65 11.66
C GLY A 384 -3.89 -0.47 11.13
N PRO A 385 -3.32 0.38 11.96
CA PRO A 385 -2.32 1.34 11.50
C PRO A 385 -1.07 0.59 11.03
N LEU A 386 -0.24 1.30 10.26
CA LEU A 386 1.03 0.80 9.75
C LEU A 386 1.84 0.16 10.89
N HIS A 387 1.82 -1.15 10.94
CA HIS A 387 2.86 -1.85 11.65
C HIS A 387 4.04 -1.94 10.68
N HIS A 388 4.99 -1.04 10.84
CA HIS A 388 6.26 -1.17 10.12
C HIS A 388 6.92 -2.45 10.62
N PRO A 389 7.39 -3.36 9.74
CA PRO A 389 8.12 -4.51 10.21
C PRO A 389 9.26 -4.07 11.11
N HIS A 390 9.38 -4.69 12.27
CA HIS A 390 10.50 -4.40 13.19
C HIS A 390 11.83 -4.54 12.45
N ASN A 391 12.71 -3.55 12.57
CA ASN A 391 14.03 -3.52 11.94
C ASN A 391 14.04 -3.47 10.40
N ASP A 392 13.04 -2.90 9.75
CA ASP A 392 13.10 -2.57 8.32
C ASP A 392 13.97 -1.33 8.09
N PHE A 393 15.28 -1.52 7.94
CA PHE A 393 16.25 -0.41 7.86
C PHE A 393 16.31 0.25 6.47
N ASN A 394 15.79 -0.41 5.43
CA ASN A 394 15.82 0.13 4.08
C ASN A 394 14.44 0.59 3.58
N GLY A 395 13.36 0.30 4.30
CA GLY A 395 11.99 0.67 3.96
C GLY A 395 11.37 -0.19 2.85
N ASP A 396 11.81 -1.47 2.74
CA ASP A 396 11.31 -2.36 1.69
C ASP A 396 10.18 -3.30 2.14
N GLY A 397 9.71 -3.13 3.40
CA GLY A 397 8.62 -3.90 4.00
C GLY A 397 9.06 -5.26 4.56
N ARG A 398 10.35 -5.49 4.77
CA ARG A 398 10.90 -6.70 5.40
C ARG A 398 11.78 -6.34 6.58
N SER A 399 11.71 -7.18 7.61
CA SER A 399 12.59 -7.05 8.77
C SER A 399 14.03 -7.48 8.41
N ASP A 400 14.97 -6.63 8.73
CA ASP A 400 16.41 -6.84 8.52
C ASP A 400 17.13 -7.29 9.80
N ILE A 401 18.41 -7.62 9.74
CA ILE A 401 19.20 -7.99 10.91
C ILE A 401 20.29 -6.95 11.17
N LEU A 402 20.21 -6.25 12.29
CA LEU A 402 21.27 -5.36 12.76
C LEU A 402 22.30 -6.13 13.58
N TRP A 403 23.54 -6.07 13.17
CA TRP A 403 24.67 -6.71 13.81
C TRP A 403 25.57 -5.70 14.50
N ARG A 404 26.03 -6.03 15.67
CA ARG A 404 27.07 -5.28 16.38
C ARG A 404 28.15 -6.21 16.92
N SER A 405 29.43 -5.88 16.67
CA SER A 405 30.56 -6.65 17.19
C SER A 405 30.97 -6.18 18.60
N ASP A 406 31.72 -7.01 19.31
CA ASP A 406 32.37 -6.67 20.59
C ASP A 406 33.29 -5.44 20.48
N SER A 407 33.84 -5.17 19.31
CA SER A 407 34.69 -4.01 19.04
C SER A 407 33.89 -2.73 18.71
N GLY A 408 32.56 -2.81 18.64
CA GLY A 408 31.68 -1.68 18.31
C GLY A 408 31.43 -1.47 16.82
N ALA A 409 31.86 -2.39 15.95
CA ALA A 409 31.49 -2.33 14.53
C ALA A 409 30.01 -2.70 14.37
N LEU A 410 29.33 -2.01 13.45
CA LEU A 410 27.98 -2.29 13.01
C LEU A 410 27.98 -2.79 11.58
N SER A 411 27.02 -3.63 11.26
CA SER A 411 26.63 -4.10 9.95
C SER A 411 25.15 -4.38 9.96
N ASP A 412 24.45 -4.20 8.84
CA ASP A 412 23.12 -4.75 8.67
C ASP A 412 23.10 -5.83 7.59
N TRP A 413 22.15 -6.71 7.68
CA TRP A 413 21.87 -7.71 6.68
C TRP A 413 20.42 -7.53 6.22
N LEU A 414 20.26 -7.18 4.94
CA LEU A 414 18.95 -6.96 4.35
C LEU A 414 18.28 -8.28 4.00
N ALA A 415 17.02 -8.41 4.39
CA ALA A 415 16.21 -9.56 4.08
C ALA A 415 15.74 -9.57 2.61
N ASN A 416 15.40 -10.74 2.10
CA ASN A 416 14.83 -10.91 0.77
C ASN A 416 13.51 -11.69 0.83
N ALA A 417 12.73 -11.68 -0.23
CA ALA A 417 11.38 -12.26 -0.27
C ALA A 417 11.26 -13.76 0.05
N ASN A 418 12.36 -14.49 0.23
CA ASN A 418 12.33 -15.89 0.68
C ASN A 418 12.77 -16.03 2.16
N GLY A 419 12.92 -14.92 2.93
CA GLY A 419 13.43 -14.93 4.30
C GLY A 419 14.93 -15.19 4.41
N GLY A 420 15.70 -15.12 3.32
CA GLY A 420 17.15 -15.16 3.37
C GLY A 420 17.75 -13.77 3.55
N PHE A 421 19.03 -13.67 3.88
CA PHE A 421 19.69 -12.41 4.23
C PHE A 421 20.93 -12.16 3.38
N ALA A 422 21.20 -10.90 3.06
CA ALA A 422 22.38 -10.45 2.34
C ALA A 422 23.09 -9.32 3.11
N GLY A 423 24.38 -9.43 3.33
CA GLY A 423 25.19 -8.41 4.03
C GLY A 423 25.21 -7.09 3.25
N ASN A 424 24.98 -5.98 3.95
CA ASN A 424 24.92 -4.61 3.40
C ASN A 424 26.15 -3.77 3.82
N ASP A 425 27.28 -4.37 4.08
CA ASP A 425 28.51 -3.69 4.55
C ASP A 425 28.95 -2.51 3.67
N GLY A 426 28.60 -2.53 2.37
CA GLY A 426 28.91 -1.44 1.45
C GLY A 426 28.24 -0.11 1.81
N ASN A 427 27.10 -0.17 2.49
CA ASN A 427 26.28 1.00 2.86
C ASN A 427 26.24 1.22 4.38
N ALA A 428 26.11 0.14 5.16
CA ALA A 428 25.82 0.19 6.59
C ALA A 428 27.04 -0.02 7.51
N TYR A 429 28.17 -0.55 7.00
CA TYR A 429 29.32 -0.81 7.86
C TYR A 429 29.89 0.46 8.44
N THR A 430 29.84 0.58 9.77
CA THR A 430 30.38 1.71 10.54
C THR A 430 30.86 1.25 11.90
N THR A 431 31.32 2.16 12.75
CA THR A 431 31.74 1.87 14.12
C THR A 431 31.19 2.87 15.10
N ALA A 432 30.62 2.41 16.19
CA ALA A 432 30.23 3.24 17.33
C ALA A 432 31.10 2.91 18.55
N PRO A 433 31.45 3.90 19.39
CA PRO A 433 32.23 3.66 20.58
C PRO A 433 31.56 2.64 21.52
N THR A 434 32.32 1.76 22.15
CA THR A 434 31.80 0.67 22.98
C THR A 434 31.14 1.12 24.29
N ASN A 435 31.26 2.39 24.66
CA ASN A 435 30.51 3.00 25.76
C ASN A 435 29.10 3.49 25.36
N TRP A 436 28.74 3.40 24.08
CA TRP A 436 27.40 3.57 23.57
C TRP A 436 26.78 2.21 23.28
N HIS A 437 25.54 2.02 23.68
CA HIS A 437 24.74 0.81 23.45
C HIS A 437 23.52 1.15 22.62
N ILE A 438 23.06 0.23 21.80
CA ILE A 438 21.77 0.34 21.15
C ILE A 438 20.70 0.19 22.22
N ALA A 439 19.85 1.17 22.37
CA ALA A 439 18.80 1.23 23.39
C ALA A 439 17.41 0.90 22.82
N GLY A 440 17.30 0.74 21.53
CA GLY A 440 16.11 0.37 20.78
C GLY A 440 16.31 0.64 19.31
N THR A 441 15.38 0.20 18.51
CA THR A 441 15.23 0.52 17.10
C THR A 441 13.79 0.99 16.84
N GLY A 442 13.55 1.85 15.86
CA GLY A 442 12.21 2.36 15.54
C GLY A 442 12.24 3.43 14.49
N ASP A 443 11.15 3.64 13.78
CA ASP A 443 10.99 4.76 12.86
C ASP A 443 10.70 6.05 13.64
N PHE A 444 11.75 6.69 14.17
CA PHE A 444 11.61 7.87 15.04
C PHE A 444 11.28 9.15 14.29
N ASN A 445 11.43 9.18 12.97
CA ASN A 445 11.15 10.37 12.16
C ASN A 445 9.89 10.24 11.29
N GLY A 446 9.31 9.04 11.16
CA GLY A 446 8.11 8.76 10.39
C GLY A 446 8.36 8.66 8.88
N ASP A 447 9.57 8.25 8.46
CA ASP A 447 9.91 8.15 7.04
C ASP A 447 9.79 6.73 6.47
N GLY A 448 9.29 5.77 7.28
CA GLY A 448 9.08 4.39 6.90
C GLY A 448 10.32 3.50 6.99
N ARG A 449 11.40 3.97 7.61
CA ARG A 449 12.63 3.21 7.85
C ARG A 449 12.96 3.19 9.34
N VAL A 450 13.38 2.03 9.80
CA VAL A 450 13.72 1.86 11.21
C VAL A 450 15.10 2.43 11.52
N ASP A 451 15.15 3.32 12.50
CA ASP A 451 16.33 4.05 12.98
C ASP A 451 16.98 3.33 14.17
N ILE A 452 18.16 3.78 14.60
CA ILE A 452 18.87 3.23 15.77
C ILE A 452 18.90 4.25 16.90
N LEU A 453 18.34 3.90 18.05
CA LEU A 453 18.46 4.66 19.30
C LEU A 453 19.73 4.25 20.06
N TRP A 454 20.55 5.22 20.36
CA TRP A 454 21.79 5.05 21.12
C TRP A 454 21.70 5.60 22.53
N ARG A 455 22.25 4.86 23.48
CA ARG A 455 22.42 5.32 24.86
C ARG A 455 23.85 5.06 25.36
N SER A 456 24.47 6.08 25.95
CA SER A 456 25.81 5.94 26.51
C SER A 456 25.77 5.52 28.01
N ASN A 457 26.88 5.00 28.51
CA ASN A 457 27.06 4.65 29.93
C ASN A 457 26.88 5.84 30.88
N ASP A 458 27.00 7.09 30.39
CA ASP A 458 26.83 8.30 31.20
C ASP A 458 25.39 8.87 31.14
N GLY A 459 24.49 8.19 30.43
CA GLY A 459 23.08 8.54 30.25
C GLY A 459 22.80 9.46 29.10
N SER A 460 23.76 9.76 28.23
CA SER A 460 23.51 10.50 26.99
C SER A 460 22.72 9.63 26.01
N LEU A 461 21.78 10.24 25.30
CA LEU A 461 20.91 9.65 24.29
C LEU A 461 21.20 10.32 22.94
N SER A 462 21.13 9.58 21.85
CA SER A 462 21.22 10.02 20.47
C SER A 462 20.48 9.02 19.59
N ASP A 463 20.03 9.43 18.41
CA ASP A 463 19.59 8.50 17.38
C ASP A 463 20.42 8.61 16.11
N TRP A 464 20.37 7.56 15.29
CA TRP A 464 20.93 7.52 13.96
C TRP A 464 19.83 7.16 12.99
N LEU A 465 19.51 8.08 12.07
CA LEU A 465 18.45 7.91 11.08
C LEU A 465 18.92 7.02 9.92
N ALA A 466 18.07 6.09 9.55
CA ALA A 466 18.31 5.18 8.42
C ALA A 466 18.10 5.92 7.08
N ASN A 467 18.75 5.44 6.04
CA ASN A 467 18.55 5.90 4.67
C ASN A 467 18.08 4.74 3.77
N ALA A 468 17.59 5.04 2.60
CA ALA A 468 17.00 4.07 1.67
C ALA A 468 17.94 2.91 1.23
N ASN A 469 19.24 2.96 1.59
CA ASN A 469 20.18 1.88 1.35
C ASN A 469 20.49 1.04 2.60
N GLY A 470 19.77 1.23 3.71
CA GLY A 470 20.02 0.61 5.00
C GLY A 470 21.20 1.20 5.79
N GLY A 471 21.88 2.23 5.28
CA GLY A 471 22.93 2.91 6.03
C GLY A 471 22.38 3.93 7.03
N PHE A 472 23.19 4.37 7.99
CA PHE A 472 22.76 5.21 9.12
C PHE A 472 23.52 6.52 9.19
N ALA A 473 22.85 7.60 9.59
CA ALA A 473 23.42 8.94 9.79
C ALA A 473 23.09 9.49 11.18
N PRO A 474 24.07 9.99 11.97
CA PRO A 474 23.83 10.58 13.29
C PRO A 474 22.87 11.78 13.22
N ASN A 475 21.91 11.85 14.14
CA ASN A 475 20.92 12.92 14.28
C ASN A 475 21.11 13.77 15.55
N ASP A 476 22.33 13.90 16.04
CA ASP A 476 22.66 14.60 17.31
C ASP A 476 22.08 16.01 17.41
N ALA A 477 21.87 16.70 16.28
CA ALA A 477 21.32 18.04 16.27
C ALA A 477 19.90 18.13 16.81
N ASN A 478 19.12 17.04 16.68
CA ASN A 478 17.70 16.95 17.07
C ASN A 478 17.47 16.06 18.28
N ALA A 479 18.17 14.93 18.36
CA ALA A 479 17.91 13.87 19.35
C ALA A 479 18.87 13.86 20.55
N PHE A 480 20.03 14.56 20.49
CA PHE A 480 20.98 14.48 21.58
C PHE A 480 20.44 15.10 22.87
N THR A 481 20.34 14.27 23.91
CA THR A 481 19.92 14.70 25.25
C THR A 481 20.59 13.85 26.31
N LYS A 482 20.39 14.17 27.60
CA LYS A 482 20.95 13.41 28.71
C LYS A 482 19.87 13.07 29.74
N VAL A 483 19.67 11.79 29.99
CA VAL A 483 18.70 11.25 30.93
C VAL A 483 19.46 10.55 32.07
N SER A 484 18.98 10.67 33.30
CA SER A 484 19.59 9.98 34.45
C SER A 484 19.77 8.48 34.19
N THR A 485 20.89 7.90 34.60
CA THR A 485 21.16 6.47 34.46
C THR A 485 20.26 5.57 35.33
N SER A 486 19.44 6.16 36.21
CA SER A 486 18.38 5.45 36.93
C SER A 486 17.09 5.25 36.09
N TRP A 487 17.04 5.78 34.88
CA TRP A 487 15.98 5.56 33.90
C TRP A 487 16.52 4.74 32.72
N HIS A 488 15.76 3.76 32.32
CA HIS A 488 16.10 2.82 31.25
C HIS A 488 15.02 2.90 30.15
N VAL A 489 15.42 2.92 28.90
CA VAL A 489 14.51 2.63 27.78
C VAL A 489 14.16 1.14 27.91
N VAL A 490 12.88 0.82 28.02
CA VAL A 490 12.40 -0.56 28.19
C VAL A 490 11.65 -1.08 26.97
N SER A 491 11.26 -0.21 26.08
CA SER A 491 10.79 -0.51 24.73
C SER A 491 10.74 0.75 23.88
N THR A 492 10.57 0.56 22.57
CA THR A 492 10.16 1.57 21.61
C THR A 492 8.81 1.16 21.00
N GLY A 493 8.02 2.09 20.50
CA GLY A 493 6.74 1.80 19.87
C GLY A 493 5.90 3.06 19.62
N ASP A 494 4.96 3.02 18.68
CA ASP A 494 4.04 4.12 18.41
C ASP A 494 2.90 4.14 19.44
N PHE A 495 3.16 4.69 20.64
CA PHE A 495 2.19 4.70 21.73
C PHE A 495 1.07 5.72 21.56
N ASN A 496 1.19 6.66 20.62
CA ASN A 496 0.16 7.68 20.39
C ASN A 496 -0.59 7.51 19.07
N GLY A 497 -0.13 6.63 18.17
CA GLY A 497 -0.74 6.33 16.88
C GLY A 497 -0.47 7.40 15.81
N ASP A 498 0.70 8.07 15.87
CA ASP A 498 1.03 9.14 14.91
C ASP A 498 1.99 8.68 13.81
N GLY A 499 2.34 7.39 13.77
CA GLY A 499 3.22 6.77 12.78
C GLY A 499 4.71 6.98 13.07
N ARG A 500 5.08 7.42 14.26
CA ARG A 500 6.47 7.51 14.72
C ARG A 500 6.63 6.72 16.01
N GLU A 501 7.71 5.98 16.12
CA GLU A 501 7.99 5.22 17.32
C GLU A 501 8.52 6.10 18.45
N ASP A 502 7.94 5.95 19.61
CA ASP A 502 8.16 6.68 20.84
C ASP A 502 9.09 5.88 21.78
N LEU A 503 9.50 6.47 22.90
CA LEU A 503 10.37 5.82 23.88
C LEU A 503 9.64 5.54 25.18
N LEU A 504 9.52 4.27 25.56
CA LEU A 504 9.01 3.88 26.87
C LEU A 504 10.15 3.82 27.89
N TRP A 505 10.06 4.65 28.91
CA TRP A 505 11.04 4.74 29.98
C TRP A 505 10.55 4.11 31.27
N ARG A 506 11.44 3.41 31.95
CA ARG A 506 11.20 2.91 33.30
C ARG A 506 12.36 3.21 34.22
N SER A 507 12.06 3.71 35.44
CA SER A 507 13.08 3.97 36.47
C SER A 507 13.34 2.73 37.33
N ASP A 508 14.50 2.71 38.03
CA ASP A 508 14.84 1.71 39.04
C ASP A 508 13.79 1.62 40.16
N SER A 509 13.05 2.68 40.42
CA SER A 509 11.98 2.73 41.41
C SER A 509 10.60 2.29 40.89
N GLY A 510 10.49 1.94 39.61
CA GLY A 510 9.26 1.50 38.96
C GLY A 510 8.39 2.62 38.39
N ALA A 511 8.89 3.86 38.37
CA ALA A 511 8.18 4.92 37.61
C ALA A 511 8.26 4.65 36.10
N LEU A 512 7.18 4.89 35.42
CA LEU A 512 7.00 4.79 33.96
C LEU A 512 6.81 6.20 33.39
N SER A 513 7.35 6.45 32.21
CA SER A 513 7.18 7.66 31.42
C SER A 513 7.29 7.27 29.94
N ASP A 514 6.60 7.96 29.03
CA ASP A 514 6.89 7.88 27.63
C ASP A 514 7.42 9.22 27.10
N TRP A 515 8.19 9.16 26.02
CA TRP A 515 8.65 10.33 25.29
C TRP A 515 8.25 10.19 23.84
N LEU A 516 7.41 11.14 23.38
CA LEU A 516 6.89 11.12 22.02
C LEU A 516 7.93 11.64 21.04
N ALA A 517 8.07 10.92 19.94
CA ALA A 517 8.94 11.29 18.83
C ALA A 517 8.33 12.44 18.00
N ASN A 518 9.16 13.19 17.32
CA ASN A 518 8.74 14.25 16.39
C ASN A 518 9.34 14.01 15.00
N ALA A 519 8.83 14.67 13.99
CA ALA A 519 9.22 14.49 12.60
C ALA A 519 10.71 14.71 12.26
N ASN A 520 11.54 15.15 13.23
CA ASN A 520 12.99 15.29 13.08
C ASN A 520 13.77 14.16 13.80
N GLY A 521 13.10 13.14 14.35
CA GLY A 521 13.67 12.08 15.18
C GLY A 521 13.97 12.51 16.63
N GLY A 522 13.73 13.77 17.03
CA GLY A 522 13.89 14.19 18.43
C GLY A 522 12.71 13.77 19.30
N PHE A 523 12.90 13.76 20.63
CA PHE A 523 11.94 13.26 21.58
C PHE A 523 11.49 14.31 22.60
N ALA A 524 10.23 14.26 23.00
CA ALA A 524 9.65 15.13 24.02
C ALA A 524 8.92 14.34 25.09
N SER A 525 9.21 14.60 26.40
CA SER A 525 8.55 13.93 27.51
C SER A 525 7.05 14.14 27.48
N ASN A 526 6.29 13.05 27.66
CA ASN A 526 4.82 13.02 27.77
C ASN A 526 4.32 12.78 29.21
N ASP A 527 5.09 13.15 30.22
CA ASP A 527 4.78 12.90 31.64
C ASP A 527 3.38 13.37 32.07
N ALA A 528 2.81 14.37 31.39
CA ALA A 528 1.48 14.85 31.71
C ALA A 528 0.37 13.81 31.47
N ASN A 529 0.60 12.87 30.54
CA ASN A 529 -0.36 11.84 30.13
C ASN A 529 0.07 10.44 30.56
N ALA A 530 1.38 10.13 30.51
CA ALA A 530 1.91 8.78 30.65
C ALA A 530 2.62 8.48 31.99
N TYR A 531 2.97 9.51 32.78
CA TYR A 531 3.70 9.27 34.03
C TYR A 531 2.87 8.53 35.06
N THR A 532 3.37 7.36 35.47
CA THR A 532 2.76 6.53 36.52
C THR A 532 3.83 5.72 37.27
N THR A 533 3.43 4.93 38.26
CA THR A 533 4.34 4.06 38.97
C THR A 533 3.77 2.65 39.08
N VAL A 534 4.53 1.69 38.60
CA VAL A 534 4.21 0.25 38.65
C VAL A 534 5.17 -0.46 39.57
N ALA A 535 4.67 -1.37 40.42
CA ALA A 535 5.51 -2.14 41.36
C ALA A 535 6.65 -2.84 40.62
N THR A 536 7.84 -2.83 41.18
CA THR A 536 9.05 -3.43 40.57
C THR A 536 8.99 -4.95 40.38
N SER A 537 8.01 -5.62 41.03
CA SER A 537 7.68 -7.04 40.78
C SER A 537 6.97 -7.29 39.44
N TRP A 538 6.54 -6.23 38.73
CA TRP A 538 6.04 -6.28 37.37
C TRP A 538 7.11 -5.76 36.43
N LYS A 539 7.35 -6.48 35.33
CA LYS A 539 8.28 -6.12 34.26
C LYS A 539 7.51 -5.87 32.98
N VAL A 540 7.97 -4.96 32.16
CA VAL A 540 7.55 -4.89 30.75
C VAL A 540 8.09 -6.15 30.10
N ALA A 541 7.20 -6.93 29.50
CA ALA A 541 7.52 -8.23 28.90
C ALA A 541 7.51 -8.15 27.34
N GLY A 542 7.08 -7.04 26.80
CA GLY A 542 7.01 -6.68 25.39
C GLY A 542 6.06 -5.52 25.20
N THR A 543 6.05 -4.96 24.03
CA THR A 543 5.05 -4.00 23.55
C THR A 543 4.44 -4.53 22.25
N GLY A 544 3.32 -3.98 21.82
CA GLY A 544 2.65 -4.34 20.60
C GLY A 544 1.21 -3.87 20.57
N ASP A 545 0.62 -3.74 19.38
CA ASP A 545 -0.80 -3.42 19.22
C ASP A 545 -1.68 -4.67 19.48
N PHE A 546 -1.89 -5.01 20.75
CA PHE A 546 -2.63 -6.22 21.13
C PHE A 546 -4.12 -6.13 20.88
N ASN A 547 -4.66 -4.95 20.64
CA ASN A 547 -6.09 -4.75 20.41
C ASN A 547 -6.45 -4.39 18.95
N GLY A 548 -5.44 -4.09 18.11
CA GLY A 548 -5.61 -3.73 16.70
C GLY A 548 -6.13 -2.31 16.49
N ASP A 549 -5.80 -1.37 17.41
CA ASP A 549 -6.27 0.01 17.30
C ASP A 549 -5.19 0.97 16.80
N GLY A 550 -3.99 0.42 16.56
CA GLY A 550 -2.88 1.11 16.01
C GLY A 550 -2.01 1.92 16.92
N ARG A 551 -2.10 1.60 18.11
CA ARG A 551 -1.18 2.09 19.11
C ARG A 551 -0.56 0.90 19.82
N GLU A 552 0.71 0.99 20.03
CA GLU A 552 1.37 -0.05 20.79
C GLU A 552 1.02 0.00 22.26
N ASP A 553 0.66 -1.15 22.79
CA ASP A 553 0.26 -1.41 24.16
C ASP A 553 1.44 -1.95 24.97
N ILE A 554 1.31 -2.07 26.29
CA ILE A 554 2.35 -2.61 27.16
C ILE A 554 1.92 -3.97 27.72
N LEU A 555 2.66 -5.02 27.40
CA LEU A 555 2.51 -6.32 28.04
C LEU A 555 3.32 -6.36 29.33
N TRP A 556 2.63 -6.57 30.44
CA TRP A 556 3.24 -6.72 31.76
C TRP A 556 3.30 -8.15 32.20
N ARG A 557 4.43 -8.53 32.80
CA ARG A 557 4.58 -9.82 33.49
C ARG A 557 5.11 -9.64 34.89
N SER A 558 4.46 -10.31 35.88
CA SER A 558 4.92 -10.30 37.24
C SER A 558 5.97 -11.42 37.50
N ASP A 559 6.75 -11.25 38.57
CA ASP A 559 7.69 -12.28 39.05
C ASP A 559 6.97 -13.61 39.42
N SER A 560 5.66 -13.58 39.68
CA SER A 560 4.84 -14.76 39.97
C SER A 560 4.21 -15.40 38.71
N GLY A 561 4.44 -14.84 37.54
CA GLY A 561 3.92 -15.34 36.27
C GLY A 561 2.53 -14.80 35.86
N ALA A 562 1.99 -13.80 36.59
CA ALA A 562 0.78 -13.12 36.12
C ALA A 562 1.12 -12.20 34.95
N LEU A 563 0.16 -12.12 34.02
CA LEU A 563 0.18 -11.20 32.89
C LEU A 563 -0.95 -10.19 33.00
N SER A 564 -0.71 -9.00 32.48
CA SER A 564 -1.65 -7.91 32.30
C SER A 564 -1.22 -7.14 31.07
N ASP A 565 -2.13 -6.59 30.27
CA ASP A 565 -1.79 -5.59 29.29
C ASP A 565 -2.34 -4.21 29.69
N TRP A 566 -1.67 -3.18 29.22
CA TRP A 566 -2.13 -1.80 29.35
C TRP A 566 -2.27 -1.21 27.97
N LEU A 567 -3.50 -0.86 27.62
CA LEU A 567 -3.83 -0.31 26.31
C LEU A 567 -3.45 1.17 26.23
N ALA A 568 -2.77 1.53 25.17
CA ALA A 568 -2.40 2.90 24.87
C ALA A 568 -3.61 3.73 24.41
N ASN A 569 -3.54 5.03 24.56
CA ASN A 569 -4.54 5.96 24.07
C ASN A 569 -3.89 7.04 23.20
N ALA A 570 -4.70 7.77 22.42
CA ALA A 570 -4.23 8.76 21.46
C ALA A 570 -3.36 9.91 22.03
N ASN A 571 -3.14 9.97 23.34
CA ASN A 571 -2.24 10.92 23.98
C ASN A 571 -0.92 10.27 24.43
N GLY A 572 -0.67 8.98 24.09
CA GLY A 572 0.47 8.19 24.58
C GLY A 572 0.35 7.71 26.02
N GLY A 573 -0.77 7.97 26.72
CA GLY A 573 -1.01 7.44 28.06
C GLY A 573 -1.57 6.02 28.00
N PHE A 574 -1.50 5.30 29.14
CA PHE A 574 -1.87 3.88 29.22
C PHE A 574 -2.97 3.61 30.22
N ALA A 575 -3.83 2.64 29.92
CA ALA A 575 -4.94 2.21 30.78
C ALA A 575 -4.91 0.69 30.97
N GLY A 576 -4.90 0.21 32.21
CA GLY A 576 -4.90 -1.22 32.52
C GLY A 576 -6.13 -1.96 31.98
N ASN A 577 -5.92 -3.10 31.34
CA ASN A 577 -6.95 -3.94 30.70
C ASN A 577 -7.18 -5.26 31.47
N ASP A 578 -6.92 -5.31 32.77
CA ASP A 578 -7.01 -6.53 33.59
C ASP A 578 -8.35 -7.27 33.48
N ALA A 579 -9.44 -6.53 33.20
CA ALA A 579 -10.75 -7.14 33.03
C ALA A 579 -10.84 -8.11 31.82
N LYS A 580 -9.95 -7.98 30.87
CA LYS A 580 -9.92 -8.74 29.59
C LYS A 580 -8.66 -9.59 29.47
N ALA A 581 -7.52 -9.04 29.83
CA ALA A 581 -6.20 -9.60 29.54
C ALA A 581 -5.52 -10.27 30.74
N TYR A 582 -5.98 -10.05 31.98
CA TYR A 582 -5.32 -10.64 33.15
C TYR A 582 -5.41 -12.16 33.13
N THR A 583 -4.24 -12.80 33.09
CA THR A 583 -4.09 -14.25 33.13
C THR A 583 -2.79 -14.64 33.85
N THR A 584 -2.48 -15.92 33.90
CA THR A 584 -1.24 -16.41 34.49
C THR A 584 -0.61 -17.50 33.60
N ALA A 585 0.70 -17.40 33.39
CA ALA A 585 1.49 -18.44 32.74
C ALA A 585 2.54 -18.97 33.71
N PRO A 586 2.88 -20.27 33.69
CA PRO A 586 3.91 -20.81 34.54
C PRO A 586 5.25 -20.07 34.39
N THR A 587 5.98 -19.87 35.47
CA THR A 587 7.27 -19.15 35.44
C THR A 587 8.37 -19.87 34.66
N SER A 588 8.18 -21.16 34.33
CA SER A 588 9.02 -21.94 33.40
C SER A 588 8.82 -21.58 31.93
N TRP A 589 7.80 -20.80 31.61
CA TRP A 589 7.57 -20.21 30.30
C TRP A 589 7.95 -18.74 30.36
N LYS A 590 8.70 -18.27 29.35
CA LYS A 590 9.11 -16.88 29.20
C LYS A 590 8.44 -16.30 27.97
N VAL A 591 8.07 -15.04 27.99
CA VAL A 591 7.78 -14.29 26.78
C VAL A 591 9.09 -14.20 25.99
N ALA A 592 9.08 -14.63 24.77
CA ALA A 592 10.25 -14.76 23.91
C ALA A 592 10.24 -13.76 22.73
N GLY A 593 9.17 -13.00 22.61
CA GLY A 593 8.91 -11.94 21.64
C GLY A 593 7.41 -11.66 21.56
N THR A 594 7.08 -10.55 20.95
CA THR A 594 5.74 -10.19 20.49
C THR A 594 5.76 -10.07 18.97
N GLY A 595 4.61 -10.17 18.30
CA GLY A 595 4.52 -10.03 16.85
C GLY A 595 3.20 -10.56 16.30
N ASP A 596 2.78 -10.08 15.14
CA ASP A 596 1.59 -10.60 14.44
C ASP A 596 1.92 -11.91 13.70
N PHE A 597 1.93 -13.03 14.42
CA PHE A 597 2.32 -14.34 13.86
C PHE A 597 1.25 -14.97 12.96
N ASN A 598 0.02 -14.47 12.98
CA ASN A 598 -1.08 -15.00 12.17
C ASN A 598 -1.51 -14.06 11.02
N GLY A 599 -1.04 -12.81 11.00
CA GLY A 599 -1.34 -11.81 9.97
C GLY A 599 -2.74 -11.19 10.13
N ASP A 600 -3.25 -11.07 11.36
CA ASP A 600 -4.56 -10.50 11.62
C ASP A 600 -4.55 -9.03 12.07
N GLY A 601 -3.36 -8.41 12.07
CA GLY A 601 -3.14 -7.00 12.44
C GLY A 601 -3.10 -6.76 13.94
N ARG A 602 -2.98 -7.80 14.77
CA ARG A 602 -2.77 -7.70 16.21
C ARG A 602 -1.55 -8.48 16.61
N GLU A 603 -0.78 -7.90 17.49
CA GLU A 603 0.39 -8.59 17.98
C GLU A 603 0.06 -9.66 19.00
N ASP A 604 0.69 -10.80 18.82
CA ASP A 604 0.57 -12.02 19.59
C ASP A 604 1.73 -12.17 20.59
N ILE A 605 1.69 -13.17 21.47
CA ILE A 605 2.77 -13.45 22.41
C ILE A 605 3.46 -14.76 22.05
N LEU A 606 4.73 -14.71 21.68
CA LEU A 606 5.57 -15.89 21.53
C LEU A 606 6.12 -16.33 22.88
N TRP A 607 5.86 -17.58 23.22
CA TRP A 607 6.32 -18.21 24.44
C TRP A 607 7.43 -19.23 24.20
N ARG A 608 8.42 -19.25 25.09
CA ARG A 608 9.40 -20.31 25.14
C ARG A 608 9.57 -20.85 26.55
N SER A 609 9.55 -22.18 26.68
CA SER A 609 9.80 -22.84 27.98
C SER A 609 11.28 -23.03 28.25
N ASP A 610 11.64 -23.22 29.55
CA ASP A 610 13.00 -23.57 29.95
C ASP A 610 13.50 -24.90 29.33
N SER A 611 12.57 -25.75 28.84
CA SER A 611 12.89 -27.02 28.16
C SER A 611 12.99 -26.89 26.64
N GLY A 612 12.78 -25.70 26.08
CA GLY A 612 12.85 -25.42 24.64
C GLY A 612 11.54 -25.63 23.88
N ALA A 613 10.42 -25.84 24.55
CA ALA A 613 9.13 -25.84 23.89
C ALA A 613 8.70 -24.42 23.55
N LEU A 614 8.00 -24.28 22.44
CA LEU A 614 7.39 -23.05 21.92
C LEU A 614 5.86 -23.15 21.96
N SER A 615 5.20 -22.04 22.14
CA SER A 615 3.77 -21.82 22.01
C SER A 615 3.57 -20.37 21.60
N ASP A 616 2.53 -20.05 20.85
CA ASP A 616 2.08 -18.68 20.73
C ASP A 616 0.69 -18.49 21.36
N TRP A 617 0.40 -17.28 21.77
CA TRP A 617 -0.92 -16.90 22.25
C TRP A 617 -1.43 -15.75 21.39
N LEU A 618 -2.47 -16.03 20.61
CA LEU A 618 -3.08 -15.07 19.69
C LEU A 618 -3.87 -14.01 20.43
N ALA A 619 -3.65 -12.75 20.08
CA ALA A 619 -4.40 -11.63 20.62
C ALA A 619 -5.83 -11.57 20.05
N ASN A 620 -6.73 -10.99 20.79
CA ASN A 620 -8.10 -10.75 20.36
C ASN A 620 -8.43 -9.25 20.39
N PRO A 621 -9.50 -8.79 19.69
CA PRO A 621 -9.82 -7.36 19.57
C PRO A 621 -10.07 -6.59 20.88
N ASN A 622 -10.00 -7.25 22.03
CA ASN A 622 -10.13 -6.62 23.34
C ASN A 622 -8.80 -6.57 24.11
N GLY A 623 -7.68 -6.95 23.49
CA GLY A 623 -6.36 -7.06 24.08
C GLY A 623 -6.12 -8.33 24.91
N GLY A 624 -7.06 -9.27 25.02
CA GLY A 624 -6.84 -10.55 25.71
C GLY A 624 -6.19 -11.58 24.78
N PHE A 625 -5.63 -12.66 25.34
CA PHE A 625 -4.85 -13.66 24.62
C PHE A 625 -5.43 -15.05 24.70
N ILE A 626 -5.32 -15.84 23.63
CA ILE A 626 -5.82 -17.21 23.50
C ILE A 626 -4.67 -18.13 23.07
N PRO A 627 -4.34 -19.21 23.86
CA PRO A 627 -3.31 -20.15 23.45
C PRO A 627 -3.59 -20.82 22.10
N ASN A 628 -2.58 -20.87 21.22
CA ASN A 628 -2.65 -21.46 19.88
C ASN A 628 -1.85 -22.78 19.77
N ASP A 629 -1.73 -23.55 20.83
CA ASP A 629 -0.92 -24.77 20.89
C ASP A 629 -1.25 -25.80 19.80
N ALA A 630 -2.48 -25.77 19.27
CA ALA A 630 -2.90 -26.69 18.20
C ALA A 630 -2.11 -26.45 16.88
N ASN A 631 -1.64 -25.23 16.64
CA ASN A 631 -0.96 -24.84 15.41
C ASN A 631 0.52 -24.51 15.66
N ALA A 632 0.83 -23.85 16.77
CA ALA A 632 2.14 -23.26 17.03
C ALA A 632 3.04 -24.08 17.98
N TYR A 633 2.51 -25.12 18.66
CA TYR A 633 3.35 -25.89 19.60
C TYR A 633 4.46 -26.64 18.87
N ALA A 634 5.69 -26.25 19.16
CA ALA A 634 6.91 -26.85 18.60
C ALA A 634 7.98 -27.01 19.68
N THR A 635 9.10 -27.63 19.34
CA THR A 635 10.25 -27.74 20.23
C THR A 635 11.53 -27.44 19.48
N ALA A 636 12.35 -26.54 19.98
CA ALA A 636 13.68 -26.28 19.50
C ALA A 636 14.73 -26.60 20.58
N PRO A 637 15.90 -27.15 20.22
CA PRO A 637 16.96 -27.42 21.19
C PRO A 637 17.31 -26.17 21.99
N THR A 638 17.62 -26.32 23.28
CA THR A 638 17.97 -25.18 24.15
C THR A 638 19.30 -24.51 23.78
N SER A 639 20.11 -25.13 22.91
CA SER A 639 21.28 -24.52 22.27
C SER A 639 20.95 -23.50 21.18
N TRP A 640 19.70 -23.42 20.76
CA TRP A 640 19.19 -22.38 19.88
C TRP A 640 18.41 -21.37 20.71
N LYS A 641 18.69 -20.10 20.51
CA LYS A 641 18.01 -18.97 21.16
C LYS A 641 17.21 -18.22 20.12
N ILE A 642 16.04 -17.72 20.51
CA ILE A 642 15.32 -16.72 19.71
C ILE A 642 16.16 -15.46 19.76
N ALA A 643 16.52 -14.94 18.61
CA ALA A 643 17.37 -13.77 18.42
C ALA A 643 16.59 -12.53 18.02
N GLY A 644 15.32 -12.69 17.70
CA GLY A 644 14.37 -11.65 17.36
C GLY A 644 13.12 -12.23 16.70
N THR A 645 12.11 -11.40 16.57
CA THR A 645 10.91 -11.60 15.74
C THR A 645 10.88 -10.52 14.67
N GLY A 646 10.23 -10.78 13.52
CA GLY A 646 10.11 -9.84 12.43
C GLY A 646 9.59 -10.50 11.15
N ASP A 647 8.97 -9.73 10.26
CA ASP A 647 8.52 -10.22 8.95
C ASP A 647 9.71 -10.29 7.97
N TYR A 648 10.50 -11.37 8.05
CA TYR A 648 11.72 -11.53 7.25
C TYR A 648 11.47 -11.88 5.77
N ASN A 649 10.24 -12.26 5.41
CA ASN A 649 9.90 -12.61 4.04
C ASN A 649 8.96 -11.60 3.36
N GLY A 650 8.41 -10.63 4.10
CA GLY A 650 7.51 -9.59 3.59
C GLY A 650 6.09 -10.09 3.31
N ASP A 651 5.62 -11.10 4.05
CA ASP A 651 4.29 -11.68 3.83
C ASP A 651 3.21 -11.15 4.80
N GLY A 652 3.57 -10.18 5.66
CA GLY A 652 2.69 -9.54 6.64
C GLY A 652 2.51 -10.38 7.92
N ARG A 653 3.35 -11.39 8.16
CA ARG A 653 3.40 -12.18 9.39
C ARG A 653 4.80 -12.16 9.96
N GLU A 654 4.87 -11.99 11.25
CA GLU A 654 6.17 -12.02 11.91
C GLU A 654 6.69 -13.44 12.10
N ASP A 655 7.97 -13.62 11.78
CA ASP A 655 8.74 -14.83 11.77
C ASP A 655 9.62 -14.92 13.03
N ILE A 656 10.30 -16.06 13.23
CA ILE A 656 11.24 -16.24 14.36
C ILE A 656 12.66 -16.37 13.84
N LEU A 657 13.52 -15.42 14.21
CA LEU A 657 14.95 -15.52 13.96
C LEU A 657 15.65 -16.31 15.09
N TRP A 658 16.42 -17.31 14.70
CA TRP A 658 17.13 -18.19 15.60
C TRP A 658 18.64 -18.02 15.49
N ARG A 659 19.31 -18.07 16.62
CA ARG A 659 20.77 -18.18 16.69
C ARG A 659 21.19 -19.30 17.65
N SER A 660 22.10 -20.18 17.18
CA SER A 660 22.65 -21.22 18.02
C SER A 660 23.83 -20.72 18.88
N ASP A 661 24.13 -21.44 19.98
CA ASP A 661 25.32 -21.20 20.82
C ASP A 661 26.63 -21.31 20.00
N SER A 662 26.62 -21.98 18.84
CA SER A 662 27.77 -22.10 17.93
C SER A 662 27.83 -21.00 16.88
N GLY A 663 26.87 -20.05 16.86
CA GLY A 663 26.81 -18.94 15.92
C GLY A 663 26.07 -19.25 14.60
N ALA A 664 25.41 -20.40 14.48
CA ALA A 664 24.55 -20.66 13.33
C ALA A 664 23.26 -19.85 13.42
N LEU A 665 22.82 -19.32 12.27
CA LEU A 665 21.58 -18.58 12.08
C LEU A 665 20.56 -19.47 11.38
N SER A 666 19.28 -19.31 11.69
CA SER A 666 18.14 -19.93 11.03
C SER A 666 16.93 -19.02 11.21
N ASP A 667 15.97 -19.04 10.30
CA ASP A 667 14.66 -18.46 10.59
C ASP A 667 13.53 -19.50 10.45
N TRP A 668 12.42 -19.23 11.10
CA TRP A 668 11.20 -20.02 10.98
C TRP A 668 10.09 -19.09 10.55
N LEU A 669 9.57 -19.32 9.33
CA LEU A 669 8.52 -18.51 8.74
C LEU A 669 7.16 -18.85 9.34
N ALA A 670 6.40 -17.82 9.69
CA ALA A 670 5.04 -17.97 10.20
C ALA A 670 4.04 -18.30 9.09
N ASN A 671 2.94 -18.90 9.43
CA ASN A 671 1.84 -19.18 8.51
C ASN A 671 0.53 -18.59 9.04
N ALA A 672 -0.49 -18.48 8.20
CA ALA A 672 -1.78 -17.84 8.51
C ALA A 672 -2.55 -18.44 9.73
N ASN A 673 -2.08 -19.49 10.35
CA ASN A 673 -2.63 -20.05 11.60
C ASN A 673 -1.73 -19.76 12.82
N GLY A 674 -0.69 -18.95 12.69
CA GLY A 674 0.30 -18.67 13.73
C GLY A 674 1.31 -19.82 13.98
N GLY A 675 1.35 -20.86 13.13
CA GLY A 675 2.34 -21.92 13.20
C GLY A 675 3.61 -21.56 12.43
N PHE A 676 4.73 -22.26 12.69
CA PHE A 676 6.03 -21.92 12.12
C PHE A 676 6.63 -23.03 11.26
N ILE A 677 7.32 -22.66 10.19
CA ILE A 677 7.97 -23.55 9.21
C ILE A 677 9.45 -23.20 9.12
N VAL A 678 10.35 -24.16 9.32
CA VAL A 678 11.79 -23.98 9.23
C VAL A 678 12.22 -23.56 7.82
N ASN A 679 13.01 -22.49 7.70
CA ASN A 679 13.51 -21.93 6.43
C ASN A 679 15.04 -22.06 6.23
N ASP A 680 15.68 -23.06 6.80
CA ASP A 680 17.13 -23.29 6.72
C ASP A 680 17.70 -23.31 5.27
N ALA A 681 16.86 -23.61 4.29
CA ALA A 681 17.30 -23.63 2.90
C ALA A 681 17.71 -22.23 2.38
N ASN A 682 17.12 -21.18 2.95
CA ASN A 682 17.33 -19.79 2.51
C ASN A 682 18.11 -18.96 3.56
N ALA A 683 17.86 -19.18 4.83
CA ALA A 683 18.34 -18.32 5.92
C ALA A 683 19.56 -18.87 6.68
N HIS A 684 19.98 -20.12 6.45
CA HIS A 684 21.11 -20.70 7.21
C HIS A 684 22.43 -20.00 6.91
N ALA A 685 23.05 -19.41 7.93
CA ALA A 685 24.36 -18.79 7.90
C ALA A 685 25.18 -19.16 9.15
N GLN A 686 26.51 -19.00 9.08
CA GLN A 686 27.40 -19.20 10.23
C GLN A 686 28.15 -17.90 10.52
N ILE A 687 27.89 -17.31 11.68
CA ILE A 687 28.39 -16.01 12.10
C ILE A 687 29.34 -16.18 13.28
N SER A 688 30.43 -15.41 13.27
CA SER A 688 31.39 -15.39 14.36
C SER A 688 30.75 -14.99 15.70
N ALA A 689 31.25 -15.55 16.81
CA ALA A 689 30.66 -15.34 18.13
C ALA A 689 30.84 -13.92 18.67
N ASP A 690 31.74 -13.12 18.11
CA ASP A 690 31.96 -11.72 18.47
C ASP A 690 30.97 -10.73 17.82
N TRP A 691 30.05 -11.21 16.98
CA TRP A 691 28.94 -10.45 16.42
C TRP A 691 27.62 -10.84 17.09
N HIS A 692 26.85 -9.83 17.48
CA HIS A 692 25.59 -9.98 18.21
C HIS A 692 24.47 -9.30 17.44
N ILE A 693 23.33 -9.98 17.34
CA ILE A 693 22.09 -9.40 16.79
C ILE A 693 21.57 -8.37 17.79
N GLN A 694 21.14 -7.25 17.28
CA GLN A 694 20.44 -6.21 18.02
C GLN A 694 18.95 -6.32 17.69
N ALA A 695 18.17 -6.84 18.61
CA ALA A 695 16.74 -7.02 18.45
C ALA A 695 15.98 -5.77 18.92
N HIS A 696 14.80 -5.54 18.36
CA HIS A 696 13.87 -4.48 18.77
C HIS A 696 13.45 -4.65 20.25
N ASP A 697 13.13 -5.87 20.66
CA ASP A 697 12.73 -6.19 22.04
C ASP A 697 13.91 -6.59 22.90
N TYR A 698 14.19 -5.80 23.93
CA TYR A 698 15.10 -6.21 24.96
C TYR A 698 14.43 -7.28 25.83
N LEU A 699 14.80 -8.54 25.60
CA LEU A 699 14.51 -9.62 26.56
C LEU A 699 15.19 -9.26 27.90
N ILE A 700 14.42 -8.66 28.81
CA ILE A 700 14.85 -8.50 30.19
C ILE A 700 14.86 -9.90 30.80
N VAL A 701 16.05 -10.51 30.87
CA VAL A 701 16.32 -11.78 31.58
C VAL A 701 16.18 -11.58 33.08
#